data_afc30c357aa64ebd3d28d6f8589f87c3
#
_entry.id   afc30c357aa64ebd3d28d6f8589f87c3
#
_cell.length_a   1.000
_cell.length_b   1.000
_cell.length_c   1.000
_cell.angle_alpha   90.00
_cell.angle_beta   90.00
_cell.angle_gamma   90.00
#
_symmetry.space_group_name_H-M   'P 1'
#
loop_
_entity.id
_entity.type
_entity.pdbx_description
1 polymer ?
#
loop_
_entity_poly.entity_id
_entity_poly.type
_entity_poly.pdbx_seq_one_letter_code
_entity_poly.pdbx_strand_id
1 'polypeptide(L)'
;MALVLCGLCATTWGQAPVFAPAAVKEAPVIDGGFEDAAWEEQTWVSNFANPESGEPAAAQTLFRVVHDDSALYLAIFCEDPGEQAPRATLTAHDDTLWVDDCVELMIDPTNRRQTYAHIIVNPNGAVYDAWVTGAGASRDIDYESGAEAAGRLVEEGWQVELRVPFAGLRLSPAAGDTWAFNLCRGKKTAPAELSCWAPPKAVGFHHPESFGTLSPIRANLKEHFIAFATPVFSRPYFEEQDLVGTLNIPYLNGTGHAVRLRVRAAFTRAGGDGMVTEATPTLGERQGTLKVPVTVGQPGPADLELTIWRTDPDRLVSRGRHEMELGHHPIDITFLRPAYRDTIYASLPCPEIVCNLKVNARPRDLEQCELRVTLNIGATELSVRRARNLSPEGEAIVAFASEIIPAGEYVVKAQALLGDSVLAEGERTLHKLRPQPSEIILDHDGHLLVNGRRFFPSGFMGAAPDPRLQQAGFNTIHTYTAWYTHRDGDLRTWLDEADSMGLKVVLYPYPGEVGFTGFRDRARITDEDLEDILRFVDQYKTHPAVLAWYLCDEPRGAQWRESIRRVYEALVSADPCHPCVALDNSPSTLLKLEGSADILWIDPYPGFQREGGPREPLSMVGRAVQEVREGLRSPRPVWVAPQAFSYAEWDEARKATERAPNLQEIRCMHYLALLSGAEGIIPFAWTYARRHPSTRNTYLESIGPEMAALSHYFLYGARVENCRGETPGKEGDIRVGVWEHEGEMCIVAVNARPEEVRARLRVPGLGRRRVKELGAKRFIETDHDALEETFAPYAVHIYSDERRLPGLLPLEQVLKHIENDEAAQARSQQ
;
A
#
# COMPACT_ATOMS: atom_id res chain seq x y z
N MET A 1 -45.63 -17.31 17.28
CA MET A 1 -45.42 -17.64 15.87
C MET A 1 -44.85 -19.07 15.78
N ALA A 2 -45.50 -20.02 15.15
CA ALA A 2 -45.14 -21.44 15.22
C ALA A 2 -43.88 -21.74 14.41
N LEU A 3 -42.82 -22.18 15.07
CA LEU A 3 -41.61 -22.70 14.44
C LEU A 3 -41.92 -23.97 13.66
N VAL A 4 -41.85 -23.93 12.34
CA VAL A 4 -41.78 -25.13 11.51
C VAL A 4 -40.27 -25.47 11.36
N LEU A 5 -39.82 -26.40 12.17
CA LEU A 5 -38.56 -27.09 12.01
C LEU A 5 -38.66 -28.00 10.78
N CYS A 6 -37.98 -27.65 9.69
CA CYS A 6 -37.86 -28.53 8.54
C CYS A 6 -36.40 -28.69 8.12
N GLY A 7 -35.95 -29.94 8.20
CA GLY A 7 -34.85 -30.42 7.34
C GLY A 7 -33.42 -30.30 7.86
N LEU A 8 -33.01 -31.31 8.65
CA LEU A 8 -31.60 -31.66 8.82
C LEU A 8 -30.95 -31.93 7.45
N CYS A 9 -30.25 -30.95 6.87
CA CYS A 9 -29.17 -31.24 5.95
C CYS A 9 -27.96 -31.61 6.79
N ALA A 10 -27.64 -32.89 6.87
CA ALA A 10 -26.39 -33.38 7.43
C ALA A 10 -25.24 -32.88 6.51
N THR A 11 -24.63 -31.76 6.85
CA THR A 11 -23.38 -31.34 6.23
C THR A 11 -22.27 -32.28 6.69
N THR A 12 -21.72 -33.03 5.74
CA THR A 12 -20.46 -33.76 5.93
C THR A 12 -19.39 -32.73 6.36
N TRP A 13 -18.84 -32.91 7.53
CA TRP A 13 -17.77 -32.08 8.11
C TRP A 13 -16.58 -32.03 7.16
N GLY A 14 -16.33 -30.87 6.50
CA GLY A 14 -15.15 -30.66 5.66
C GLY A 14 -15.31 -29.73 4.46
N GLN A 15 -16.52 -29.30 4.11
CA GLN A 15 -16.70 -28.34 3.00
C GLN A 15 -17.27 -27.03 3.52
N ALA A 16 -16.74 -25.88 3.04
CA ALA A 16 -17.28 -24.57 3.34
C ALA A 16 -18.77 -24.50 2.90
N PRO A 17 -19.65 -23.84 3.71
CA PRO A 17 -21.06 -23.81 3.41
C PRO A 17 -21.36 -23.04 2.12
N VAL A 18 -22.40 -23.46 1.41
CA VAL A 18 -22.86 -22.83 0.16
C VAL A 18 -24.31 -22.42 0.31
N PHE A 19 -24.65 -21.20 -0.08
CA PHE A 19 -25.97 -20.65 -0.11
C PHE A 19 -26.31 -20.07 -1.49
N ALA A 20 -27.52 -20.31 -1.96
CA ALA A 20 -28.01 -19.78 -3.24
C ALA A 20 -29.01 -18.65 -2.96
N PRO A 21 -28.62 -17.37 -3.10
CA PRO A 21 -29.53 -16.25 -2.91
C PRO A 21 -30.58 -16.22 -4.01
N ALA A 22 -31.81 -15.91 -3.64
CA ALA A 22 -32.89 -15.79 -4.61
C ALA A 22 -32.89 -14.43 -5.31
N ALA A 23 -33.17 -14.42 -6.60
CA ALA A 23 -33.40 -13.19 -7.34
C ALA A 23 -34.80 -12.67 -7.09
N VAL A 24 -34.97 -11.42 -6.71
CA VAL A 24 -36.23 -10.74 -6.46
C VAL A 24 -36.52 -9.69 -7.53
N LYS A 25 -37.82 -9.44 -7.78
CA LYS A 25 -38.24 -8.38 -8.73
C LYS A 25 -38.45 -7.04 -8.02
N GLU A 26 -38.90 -7.07 -6.79
CA GLU A 26 -39.13 -5.92 -5.95
C GLU A 26 -38.14 -5.98 -4.78
N ALA A 27 -37.34 -4.96 -4.62
CA ALA A 27 -36.39 -4.84 -3.54
C ALA A 27 -37.12 -4.66 -2.20
N PRO A 28 -36.63 -5.24 -1.10
CA PRO A 28 -37.17 -4.93 0.22
C PRO A 28 -36.88 -3.47 0.59
N VAL A 29 -37.73 -2.90 1.43
CA VAL A 29 -37.56 -1.58 2.02
C VAL A 29 -36.65 -1.75 3.25
N ILE A 30 -35.56 -0.98 3.32
CA ILE A 30 -34.61 -1.07 4.43
C ILE A 30 -35.13 -0.24 5.60
N ASP A 31 -36.00 -0.84 6.43
CA ASP A 31 -36.64 -0.20 7.59
C ASP A 31 -36.40 -0.95 8.91
N GLY A 32 -35.72 -2.10 8.84
CA GLY A 32 -35.39 -2.98 9.95
C GLY A 32 -36.49 -3.99 10.28
N GLY A 33 -37.55 -4.09 9.45
CA GLY A 33 -38.61 -5.09 9.52
C GLY A 33 -38.36 -6.25 8.56
N PHE A 34 -39.14 -7.34 8.68
CA PHE A 34 -39.04 -8.49 7.78
C PHE A 34 -40.38 -8.82 7.14
N GLU A 35 -41.25 -7.81 7.03
CA GLU A 35 -42.64 -7.94 6.54
C GLU A 35 -42.74 -7.87 5.02
N ASP A 36 -41.64 -7.52 4.32
CA ASP A 36 -41.60 -7.40 2.86
C ASP A 36 -41.78 -8.76 2.16
N ALA A 37 -42.50 -8.76 1.05
CA ALA A 37 -42.72 -9.94 0.22
C ALA A 37 -41.42 -10.60 -0.26
N ALA A 38 -40.35 -9.83 -0.40
CA ALA A 38 -39.01 -10.33 -0.75
C ALA A 38 -38.51 -11.39 0.25
N TRP A 39 -38.96 -11.36 1.50
CA TRP A 39 -38.53 -12.26 2.56
C TRP A 39 -39.47 -13.47 2.78
N GLU A 40 -40.73 -13.40 2.33
CA GLU A 40 -41.78 -14.40 2.67
C GLU A 40 -41.42 -15.83 2.24
N GLU A 41 -40.85 -16.03 1.06
CA GLU A 41 -40.50 -17.34 0.50
C GLU A 41 -39.07 -17.80 0.83
N GLN A 42 -38.30 -17.01 1.59
CA GLN A 42 -36.91 -17.30 1.84
C GLN A 42 -36.69 -18.14 3.08
N THR A 43 -35.80 -19.13 2.98
CA THR A 43 -35.45 -19.98 4.12
C THR A 43 -34.40 -19.27 4.98
N TRP A 44 -34.60 -19.28 6.29
CA TRP A 44 -33.60 -18.83 7.24
C TRP A 44 -32.39 -19.77 7.26
N VAL A 45 -31.21 -19.18 7.19
CA VAL A 45 -29.94 -19.86 7.40
C VAL A 45 -29.47 -19.58 8.82
N SER A 46 -28.96 -20.59 9.51
CA SER A 46 -28.35 -20.48 10.85
C SER A 46 -27.14 -21.40 10.94
N ASN A 47 -26.86 -21.98 12.08
CA ASN A 47 -25.70 -22.82 12.39
C ASN A 47 -24.40 -22.00 12.52
N PHE A 48 -24.50 -20.84 13.15
CA PHE A 48 -23.30 -20.08 13.54
C PHE A 48 -22.52 -20.85 14.59
N ALA A 49 -21.23 -20.82 14.46
CA ALA A 49 -20.31 -21.50 15.36
C ALA A 49 -19.17 -20.57 15.78
N ASN A 50 -18.54 -20.89 16.91
CA ASN A 50 -17.37 -20.18 17.38
C ASN A 50 -16.23 -20.27 16.34
N PRO A 51 -15.57 -19.17 15.99
CA PRO A 51 -14.55 -19.15 14.92
C PRO A 51 -13.34 -20.03 15.21
N GLU A 52 -12.96 -20.21 16.48
CA GLU A 52 -11.77 -20.97 16.88
C GLU A 52 -12.06 -22.45 17.09
N SER A 53 -13.08 -22.75 17.87
CA SER A 53 -13.42 -24.15 18.22
C SER A 53 -14.27 -24.84 17.16
N GLY A 54 -15.08 -24.09 16.41
CA GLY A 54 -16.10 -24.63 15.53
C GLY A 54 -17.33 -25.19 16.27
N GLU A 55 -17.42 -25.03 17.62
CA GLU A 55 -18.59 -25.44 18.39
C GLU A 55 -19.76 -24.51 18.10
N PRO A 56 -21.04 -25.02 18.11
CA PRO A 56 -22.21 -24.19 17.88
C PRO A 56 -22.27 -23.01 18.85
N ALA A 57 -22.61 -21.83 18.35
CA ALA A 57 -22.85 -20.65 19.18
C ALA A 57 -24.05 -20.84 20.08
N ALA A 58 -23.96 -20.33 21.32
CA ALA A 58 -25.04 -20.39 22.28
C ALA A 58 -26.19 -19.44 21.93
N ALA A 59 -25.86 -18.24 21.40
CA ALA A 59 -26.81 -17.28 20.84
C ALA A 59 -26.71 -17.33 19.31
N GLN A 60 -27.74 -17.91 18.67
CA GLN A 60 -27.73 -18.10 17.22
C GLN A 60 -28.00 -16.80 16.47
N THR A 61 -27.50 -16.77 15.27
CA THR A 61 -27.80 -15.74 14.25
C THR A 61 -28.47 -16.42 13.08
N LEU A 62 -29.54 -15.82 12.61
CA LEU A 62 -30.29 -16.30 11.44
C LEU A 62 -30.22 -15.24 10.37
N PHE A 63 -30.05 -15.65 9.10
CA PHE A 63 -30.04 -14.69 7.99
C PHE A 63 -30.76 -15.25 6.75
N ARG A 64 -31.18 -14.34 5.90
CA ARG A 64 -31.66 -14.57 4.54
C ARG A 64 -30.92 -13.66 3.59
N VAL A 65 -30.69 -14.09 2.37
CA VAL A 65 -30.06 -13.27 1.33
C VAL A 65 -30.88 -13.35 0.07
N VAL A 66 -31.22 -12.19 -0.48
CA VAL A 66 -31.82 -12.06 -1.82
C VAL A 66 -30.99 -11.02 -2.62
N HIS A 67 -31.21 -10.97 -3.91
CA HIS A 67 -30.60 -9.95 -4.77
C HIS A 67 -31.56 -9.52 -5.89
N ASP A 68 -31.37 -8.30 -6.38
CA ASP A 68 -31.87 -7.86 -7.68
C ASP A 68 -30.68 -7.64 -8.65
N ASP A 69 -30.87 -6.84 -9.71
CA ASP A 69 -29.80 -6.47 -10.64
C ASP A 69 -28.90 -5.34 -10.11
N SER A 70 -29.12 -4.83 -8.90
CA SER A 70 -28.41 -3.66 -8.36
C SER A 70 -27.70 -3.90 -7.02
N ALA A 71 -28.18 -4.83 -6.21
CA ALA A 71 -27.69 -5.01 -4.84
C ALA A 71 -27.94 -6.42 -4.31
N LEU A 72 -27.20 -6.78 -3.26
CA LEU A 72 -27.55 -7.82 -2.31
C LEU A 72 -28.36 -7.20 -1.19
N TYR A 73 -29.34 -7.97 -0.68
CA TYR A 73 -30.13 -7.64 0.50
C TYR A 73 -30.05 -8.76 1.51
N LEU A 74 -29.87 -8.41 2.78
CA LEU A 74 -29.78 -9.34 3.88
C LEU A 74 -30.82 -8.97 4.94
N ALA A 75 -31.61 -9.94 5.40
CA ALA A 75 -32.37 -9.87 6.64
C ALA A 75 -31.64 -10.73 7.67
N ILE A 76 -31.26 -10.14 8.80
CA ILE A 76 -30.43 -10.78 9.83
C ILE A 76 -31.13 -10.64 11.17
N PHE A 77 -31.36 -11.77 11.86
CA PHE A 77 -31.89 -11.82 13.20
C PHE A 77 -30.83 -12.39 14.15
N CYS A 78 -30.52 -11.68 15.20
CA CYS A 78 -29.56 -12.03 16.23
C CYS A 78 -30.28 -12.36 17.55
N GLU A 79 -30.35 -13.63 17.89
CA GLU A 79 -30.89 -14.04 19.20
C GLU A 79 -30.03 -13.47 20.32
N ASP A 80 -30.68 -12.88 21.32
CA ASP A 80 -29.99 -12.42 22.53
C ASP A 80 -30.82 -12.75 23.78
N PRO A 81 -30.74 -14.03 24.26
CA PRO A 81 -31.49 -14.50 25.38
C PRO A 81 -31.01 -13.97 26.74
N GLY A 82 -30.07 -13.01 26.74
CA GLY A 82 -29.51 -12.43 27.97
C GLY A 82 -30.48 -11.51 28.70
N GLU A 83 -30.20 -11.25 29.98
CA GLU A 83 -30.98 -10.29 30.80
C GLU A 83 -30.67 -8.84 30.44
N GLN A 84 -29.56 -8.58 29.76
CA GLN A 84 -29.09 -7.25 29.33
C GLN A 84 -29.51 -7.03 27.88
N ALA A 85 -30.05 -5.83 27.60
CA ALA A 85 -30.32 -5.44 26.22
C ALA A 85 -29.02 -5.40 25.41
N PRO A 86 -29.05 -5.71 24.10
CA PRO A 86 -27.91 -5.61 23.21
C PRO A 86 -27.23 -4.24 23.30
N ARG A 87 -25.93 -4.22 23.30
CA ARG A 87 -25.16 -2.99 23.36
C ARG A 87 -25.21 -2.27 22.01
N ALA A 88 -25.77 -1.06 22.02
CA ALA A 88 -25.99 -0.24 20.82
C ALA A 88 -25.74 1.24 21.17
N THR A 89 -24.49 1.63 21.32
CA THR A 89 -24.10 2.97 21.81
C THR A 89 -23.68 3.92 20.69
N LEU A 90 -23.24 3.37 19.54
CA LEU A 90 -22.71 4.14 18.42
C LEU A 90 -23.77 4.33 17.34
N THR A 91 -23.76 5.50 16.69
CA THR A 91 -24.73 5.86 15.64
C THR A 91 -24.09 6.51 14.40
N ALA A 92 -22.80 6.88 14.53
CA ALA A 92 -22.08 7.50 13.41
C ALA A 92 -21.61 6.44 12.39
N HIS A 93 -21.60 6.82 11.14
CA HIS A 93 -20.95 6.06 10.07
C HIS A 93 -19.44 6.02 10.32
N ASP A 94 -18.79 4.89 10.05
CA ASP A 94 -17.35 4.66 10.23
C ASP A 94 -16.83 4.78 11.67
N ASP A 95 -17.73 4.72 12.65
CA ASP A 95 -17.28 4.62 14.04
C ASP A 95 -16.80 3.19 14.36
N THR A 96 -16.21 3.01 15.52
CA THR A 96 -15.63 1.74 16.01
C THR A 96 -16.70 0.71 16.38
N LEU A 97 -17.61 0.39 15.45
CA LEU A 97 -18.82 -0.39 15.69
C LEU A 97 -18.60 -1.78 16.28
N TRP A 98 -17.39 -2.32 16.17
CA TRP A 98 -16.99 -3.58 16.81
C TRP A 98 -16.93 -3.54 18.33
N VAL A 99 -17.12 -2.39 18.98
CA VAL A 99 -17.27 -2.30 20.45
C VAL A 99 -18.71 -2.51 20.91
N ASP A 100 -19.69 -2.33 20.02
CA ASP A 100 -21.09 -2.67 20.24
C ASP A 100 -21.39 -4.14 19.86
N ASP A 101 -22.58 -4.63 20.17
CA ASP A 101 -23.12 -5.81 19.49
C ASP A 101 -23.18 -5.50 18.00
N CYS A 102 -22.70 -6.42 17.16
CA CYS A 102 -22.61 -6.16 15.73
C CYS A 102 -22.66 -7.44 14.90
N VAL A 103 -23.05 -7.29 13.66
CA VAL A 103 -22.79 -8.27 12.60
C VAL A 103 -21.74 -7.74 11.64
N GLU A 104 -20.89 -8.63 11.14
CA GLU A 104 -19.80 -8.32 10.22
C GLU A 104 -19.97 -9.16 8.96
N LEU A 105 -20.16 -8.48 7.85
CA LEU A 105 -20.31 -9.07 6.53
C LEU A 105 -19.00 -8.98 5.77
N MET A 106 -18.53 -10.09 5.22
CA MET A 106 -17.32 -10.19 4.40
C MET A 106 -17.68 -10.78 3.03
N ILE A 107 -17.43 -10.03 1.96
CA ILE A 107 -17.78 -10.41 0.58
C ILE A 107 -16.61 -10.23 -0.36
N ASP A 108 -16.24 -11.32 -1.08
CA ASP A 108 -15.31 -11.29 -2.21
C ASP A 108 -16.04 -11.74 -3.49
N PRO A 109 -16.42 -10.79 -4.37
CA PRO A 109 -17.09 -11.10 -5.62
C PRO A 109 -16.25 -11.88 -6.62
N THR A 110 -14.93 -11.91 -6.45
CA THR A 110 -14.03 -12.66 -7.34
C THR A 110 -13.85 -14.11 -6.92
N ASN A 111 -14.27 -14.47 -5.72
CA ASN A 111 -14.05 -15.77 -5.06
C ASN A 111 -12.58 -16.21 -5.04
N ARG A 112 -11.65 -15.26 -5.16
CA ARG A 112 -10.21 -15.53 -5.06
C ARG A 112 -9.71 -15.61 -3.63
N ARG A 113 -10.55 -15.18 -2.68
CA ARG A 113 -10.30 -15.24 -1.23
C ARG A 113 -9.04 -14.49 -0.82
N GLN A 114 -8.82 -13.32 -1.44
CA GLN A 114 -7.63 -12.48 -1.23
C GLN A 114 -8.00 -11.06 -0.80
N THR A 115 -9.09 -10.53 -1.36
CA THR A 115 -9.58 -9.19 -1.08
C THR A 115 -11.10 -9.24 -0.93
N TYR A 116 -11.65 -8.43 -0.05
CA TYR A 116 -13.09 -8.43 0.22
C TYR A 116 -13.57 -7.10 0.80
N ALA A 117 -14.85 -6.82 0.59
CA ALA A 117 -15.54 -5.78 1.33
C ALA A 117 -15.84 -6.30 2.75
N HIS A 118 -15.52 -5.52 3.77
CA HIS A 118 -15.86 -5.76 5.17
C HIS A 118 -16.84 -4.69 5.62
N ILE A 119 -18.05 -5.09 5.99
CA ILE A 119 -19.13 -4.19 6.38
C ILE A 119 -19.61 -4.60 7.77
N ILE A 120 -19.61 -3.69 8.73
CA ILE A 120 -20.09 -3.92 10.10
C ILE A 120 -21.38 -3.13 10.31
N VAL A 121 -22.36 -3.75 10.94
CA VAL A 121 -23.62 -3.11 11.31
C VAL A 121 -23.96 -3.43 12.75
N ASN A 122 -24.33 -2.42 13.54
CA ASN A 122 -24.80 -2.56 14.91
C ASN A 122 -26.33 -2.49 15.02
N PRO A 123 -26.95 -2.72 16.18
CA PRO A 123 -28.41 -2.69 16.34
C PRO A 123 -29.08 -1.33 16.04
N ASN A 124 -28.34 -0.24 16.02
CA ASN A 124 -28.82 1.09 15.60
C ASN A 124 -28.87 1.25 14.08
N GLY A 125 -28.36 0.29 13.29
CA GLY A 125 -28.23 0.40 11.85
C GLY A 125 -27.08 1.30 11.41
N ALA A 126 -26.16 1.67 12.30
CA ALA A 126 -24.93 2.35 11.92
C ALA A 126 -24.04 1.39 11.10
N VAL A 127 -23.39 1.92 10.08
CA VAL A 127 -22.54 1.15 9.14
C VAL A 127 -21.09 1.61 9.28
N TYR A 128 -20.17 0.67 9.36
CA TYR A 128 -18.75 0.83 9.10
C TYR A 128 -18.38 -0.03 7.92
N ASP A 129 -17.55 0.49 7.01
CA ASP A 129 -17.05 -0.33 5.92
C ASP A 129 -15.56 -0.11 5.64
N ALA A 130 -14.91 -1.14 5.10
CA ALA A 130 -13.52 -1.13 4.70
C ALA A 130 -13.29 -2.09 3.54
N TRP A 131 -12.36 -1.76 2.65
CA TRP A 131 -11.86 -2.72 1.68
C TRP A 131 -10.62 -3.41 2.24
N VAL A 132 -10.71 -4.72 2.42
CA VAL A 132 -9.65 -5.52 3.05
C VAL A 132 -8.84 -6.25 1.99
N THR A 133 -7.51 -6.19 2.13
CA THR A 133 -6.56 -6.91 1.28
C THR A 133 -5.64 -7.78 2.13
N GLY A 134 -5.01 -8.80 1.52
CA GLY A 134 -4.07 -9.67 2.20
C GLY A 134 -4.66 -10.41 3.40
N ALA A 135 -5.91 -10.87 3.29
CA ALA A 135 -6.61 -11.62 4.35
C ALA A 135 -6.66 -10.90 5.71
N GLY A 136 -6.80 -9.58 5.71
CA GLY A 136 -6.87 -8.76 6.93
C GLY A 136 -5.62 -7.97 7.23
N ALA A 137 -4.56 -8.16 6.45
CA ALA A 137 -3.28 -7.47 6.68
C ALA A 137 -3.34 -5.97 6.38
N SER A 138 -4.17 -5.56 5.43
CA SER A 138 -4.35 -4.15 5.10
C SER A 138 -5.82 -3.80 4.96
N ARG A 139 -6.21 -2.61 5.41
CA ARG A 139 -7.58 -2.10 5.36
C ARG A 139 -7.60 -0.68 4.81
N ASP A 140 -8.30 -0.50 3.70
CA ASP A 140 -8.65 0.81 3.16
C ASP A 140 -9.94 1.27 3.87
N ILE A 141 -9.79 2.11 4.89
CA ILE A 141 -10.90 2.62 5.72
C ILE A 141 -11.58 3.84 5.08
N ASP A 142 -11.05 4.38 3.98
CA ASP A 142 -11.70 5.42 3.20
C ASP A 142 -12.62 4.81 2.11
N TYR A 143 -12.75 3.48 2.10
CA TYR A 143 -13.65 2.77 1.22
C TYR A 143 -15.10 3.01 1.63
N GLU A 144 -15.94 3.31 0.65
CA GLU A 144 -17.38 3.50 0.82
C GLU A 144 -18.11 2.45 0.00
N SER A 145 -18.74 1.50 0.67
CA SER A 145 -19.57 0.47 0.01
C SER A 145 -20.90 1.02 -0.49
N GLY A 146 -21.36 2.12 0.08
CA GLY A 146 -22.72 2.64 -0.11
C GLY A 146 -23.79 1.73 0.51
N ALA A 147 -23.41 0.90 1.49
CA ALA A 147 -24.34 0.05 2.21
C ALA A 147 -25.36 0.89 3.00
N GLU A 148 -26.59 0.44 3.03
CA GLU A 148 -27.71 1.02 3.79
C GLU A 148 -28.22 -0.02 4.76
N ALA A 149 -28.37 0.35 6.04
CA ALA A 149 -28.84 -0.56 7.06
C ALA A 149 -29.89 0.10 7.96
N ALA A 150 -30.83 -0.69 8.43
CA ALA A 150 -31.78 -0.30 9.46
C ALA A 150 -31.86 -1.41 10.51
N GLY A 151 -31.63 -1.04 11.77
CA GLY A 151 -31.65 -1.96 12.90
C GLY A 151 -32.85 -1.73 13.82
N ARG A 152 -33.33 -2.79 14.47
CA ARG A 152 -34.43 -2.75 15.42
C ARG A 152 -34.20 -3.72 16.59
N LEU A 153 -34.32 -3.21 17.81
CA LEU A 153 -34.39 -4.06 19.01
C LEU A 153 -35.75 -4.73 19.09
N VAL A 154 -35.80 -6.02 19.40
CA VAL A 154 -36.99 -6.83 19.57
C VAL A 154 -36.93 -7.63 20.87
N GLU A 155 -38.04 -8.27 21.30
CA GLU A 155 -38.10 -8.97 22.57
C GLU A 155 -37.08 -10.11 22.73
N GLU A 156 -36.75 -10.80 21.61
CA GLU A 156 -35.87 -11.97 21.60
C GLU A 156 -34.44 -11.67 21.17
N GLY A 157 -34.11 -10.38 20.97
CA GLY A 157 -32.78 -9.95 20.50
C GLY A 157 -32.81 -8.67 19.69
N TRP A 158 -32.24 -8.70 18.51
CA TRP A 158 -32.28 -7.60 17.57
C TRP A 158 -32.21 -8.08 16.13
N GLN A 159 -32.68 -7.24 15.25
CA GLN A 159 -32.71 -7.54 13.82
C GLN A 159 -32.21 -6.37 13.00
N VAL A 160 -31.72 -6.67 11.79
CA VAL A 160 -31.24 -5.66 10.85
C VAL A 160 -31.53 -6.08 9.43
N GLU A 161 -31.96 -5.12 8.63
CA GLU A 161 -31.93 -5.21 7.18
C GLU A 161 -30.71 -4.46 6.66
N LEU A 162 -30.04 -5.04 5.66
CA LEU A 162 -28.86 -4.50 5.04
C LEU A 162 -28.97 -4.61 3.52
N ARG A 163 -28.77 -3.49 2.84
CA ARG A 163 -28.62 -3.40 1.38
C ARG A 163 -27.15 -3.15 1.06
N VAL A 164 -26.57 -3.97 0.19
CA VAL A 164 -25.18 -3.81 -0.29
C VAL A 164 -25.20 -3.60 -1.80
N PRO A 165 -25.01 -2.38 -2.29
CA PRO A 165 -25.02 -2.09 -3.73
C PRO A 165 -23.87 -2.81 -4.45
N PHE A 166 -24.13 -3.41 -5.61
CA PHE A 166 -23.09 -4.02 -6.44
C PHE A 166 -22.03 -3.01 -6.89
N ALA A 167 -22.41 -1.76 -7.06
CA ALA A 167 -21.49 -0.67 -7.37
C ALA A 167 -20.40 -0.46 -6.31
N GLY A 168 -20.73 -0.70 -5.03
CA GLY A 168 -19.77 -0.60 -3.93
C GLY A 168 -18.79 -1.77 -3.85
N LEU A 169 -19.07 -2.91 -4.50
CA LEU A 169 -18.25 -4.12 -4.37
C LEU A 169 -17.04 -4.18 -5.32
N ARG A 170 -16.64 -3.06 -5.90
CA ARG A 170 -15.48 -2.98 -6.83
C ARG A 170 -15.48 -4.09 -7.89
N LEU A 171 -16.65 -4.35 -8.48
CA LEU A 171 -16.82 -5.42 -9.45
C LEU A 171 -15.95 -5.21 -10.69
N SER A 172 -15.37 -6.30 -11.18
CA SER A 172 -14.48 -6.32 -12.34
C SER A 172 -14.81 -7.55 -13.22
N PRO A 173 -14.24 -7.69 -14.40
CA PRO A 173 -14.39 -8.89 -15.22
C PRO A 173 -13.96 -10.19 -14.54
N ALA A 174 -13.25 -10.11 -13.40
CA ALA A 174 -12.91 -11.27 -12.58
C ALA A 174 -14.07 -11.73 -11.67
N ALA A 175 -15.10 -10.90 -11.45
CA ALA A 175 -16.28 -11.27 -10.69
C ALA A 175 -17.16 -12.22 -11.52
N GLY A 176 -17.41 -13.39 -10.97
CA GLY A 176 -18.34 -14.40 -11.54
C GLY A 176 -19.67 -14.38 -10.80
N ASP A 177 -20.47 -15.43 -11.04
CA ASP A 177 -21.74 -15.69 -10.35
C ASP A 177 -21.57 -16.38 -8.98
N THR A 178 -20.33 -16.61 -8.58
CA THR A 178 -19.96 -17.34 -7.37
C THR A 178 -19.02 -16.48 -6.52
N TRP A 179 -19.49 -16.06 -5.34
CA TRP A 179 -18.79 -15.14 -4.46
C TRP A 179 -18.39 -15.81 -3.15
N ALA A 180 -17.20 -15.52 -2.63
CA ALA A 180 -16.87 -15.90 -1.27
C ALA A 180 -17.58 -14.97 -0.29
N PHE A 181 -18.10 -15.52 0.79
CA PHE A 181 -18.98 -14.83 1.72
C PHE A 181 -18.87 -15.40 3.13
N ASN A 182 -18.81 -14.53 4.12
CA ASN A 182 -19.03 -14.91 5.51
C ASN A 182 -19.87 -13.84 6.23
N LEU A 183 -20.72 -14.31 7.14
CA LEU A 183 -21.43 -13.45 8.09
C LEU A 183 -20.99 -13.84 9.49
N CYS A 184 -20.52 -12.86 10.25
CA CYS A 184 -19.98 -13.02 11.58
C CYS A 184 -20.77 -12.17 12.58
N ARG A 185 -20.70 -12.51 13.87
CA ARG A 185 -21.33 -11.76 14.94
C ARG A 185 -20.39 -11.56 16.11
N GLY A 186 -20.32 -10.34 16.61
CA GLY A 186 -19.72 -9.99 17.87
C GLY A 186 -20.80 -9.67 18.92
N LYS A 187 -21.14 -10.62 19.81
CA LYS A 187 -21.99 -10.38 20.97
C LYS A 187 -21.15 -9.83 22.11
N LYS A 188 -21.47 -8.66 22.64
CA LYS A 188 -20.70 -7.96 23.69
C LYS A 188 -21.33 -8.03 25.07
N THR A 189 -22.65 -8.24 25.11
CA THR A 189 -23.37 -8.47 26.37
C THR A 189 -23.06 -9.85 26.93
N ALA A 190 -23.14 -10.01 28.27
CA ALA A 190 -22.79 -11.26 28.92
C ALA A 190 -23.85 -12.37 28.68
N PRO A 191 -23.47 -13.62 28.41
CA PRO A 191 -22.08 -14.02 28.07
C PRO A 191 -21.64 -13.50 26.70
N ALA A 192 -20.45 -12.89 26.64
CA ALA A 192 -19.91 -12.41 25.39
C ALA A 192 -19.50 -13.60 24.49
N GLU A 193 -19.77 -13.48 23.17
CA GLU A 193 -19.53 -14.55 22.23
C GLU A 193 -19.14 -14.01 20.85
N LEU A 194 -18.21 -14.69 20.18
CA LEU A 194 -17.92 -14.52 18.76
C LEU A 194 -18.44 -15.73 18.00
N SER A 195 -19.15 -15.50 16.92
CA SER A 195 -19.67 -16.58 16.07
C SER A 195 -19.67 -16.19 14.59
N CYS A 196 -19.63 -17.17 13.70
CA CYS A 196 -19.73 -16.95 12.26
C CYS A 196 -20.36 -18.15 11.53
N TRP A 197 -20.89 -17.89 10.36
CA TRP A 197 -21.53 -18.90 9.51
C TRP A 197 -20.55 -19.92 8.93
N ALA A 198 -19.34 -19.45 8.56
CA ALA A 198 -18.24 -20.29 8.05
C ALA A 198 -17.02 -20.16 8.99
N PRO A 199 -16.93 -20.97 10.06
CA PRO A 199 -15.89 -20.85 11.08
C PRO A 199 -14.52 -21.28 10.54
N PRO A 200 -13.50 -20.42 10.66
CA PRO A 200 -12.16 -20.69 10.13
C PRO A 200 -11.38 -21.72 10.95
N LYS A 201 -11.79 -22.04 12.17
CA LYS A 201 -11.02 -22.79 13.18
C LYS A 201 -9.71 -22.10 13.55
N ALA A 202 -9.77 -20.79 13.61
CA ALA A 202 -8.68 -19.88 13.92
C ALA A 202 -9.18 -18.65 14.68
N VAL A 203 -8.27 -17.87 15.25
CA VAL A 203 -8.60 -16.66 16.00
C VAL A 203 -9.13 -15.56 15.06
N GLY A 204 -10.33 -15.04 15.35
CA GLY A 204 -10.93 -13.94 14.62
C GLY A 204 -11.64 -14.34 13.33
N PHE A 205 -12.04 -13.36 12.51
CA PHE A 205 -12.91 -13.55 11.37
C PHE A 205 -12.20 -13.39 10.00
N HIS A 206 -11.02 -12.78 9.97
CA HIS A 206 -10.31 -12.40 8.75
C HIS A 206 -9.55 -13.57 8.12
N HIS A 207 -10.28 -14.63 7.76
CA HIS A 207 -9.77 -15.86 7.15
C HIS A 207 -10.52 -16.18 5.85
N PRO A 208 -10.31 -15.40 4.77
CA PRO A 208 -11.08 -15.52 3.54
C PRO A 208 -11.00 -16.89 2.88
N GLU A 209 -9.93 -17.67 3.12
CA GLU A 209 -9.81 -19.08 2.68
C GLU A 209 -10.90 -19.99 3.22
N SER A 210 -11.46 -19.66 4.42
CA SER A 210 -12.52 -20.41 5.07
C SER A 210 -13.93 -19.93 4.72
N PHE A 211 -14.07 -18.77 4.05
CA PHE A 211 -15.39 -18.21 3.74
C PHE A 211 -16.28 -19.24 3.04
N GLY A 212 -17.54 -19.22 3.35
CA GLY A 212 -18.57 -19.91 2.59
C GLY A 212 -18.75 -19.33 1.18
N THR A 213 -19.80 -19.71 0.51
CA THR A 213 -20.01 -19.30 -0.89
C THR A 213 -21.47 -18.90 -1.10
N LEU A 214 -21.68 -17.75 -1.76
CA LEU A 214 -22.97 -17.40 -2.39
C LEU A 214 -22.93 -17.78 -3.86
N SER A 215 -23.82 -18.66 -4.32
CA SER A 215 -23.87 -19.12 -5.72
C SER A 215 -25.21 -19.77 -6.05
N PRO A 216 -25.80 -19.46 -7.22
CA PRO A 216 -25.36 -18.43 -8.16
C PRO A 216 -25.93 -17.02 -7.84
N ILE A 217 -25.17 -15.97 -8.12
CA ILE A 217 -25.68 -14.61 -8.22
C ILE A 217 -26.19 -14.39 -9.65
N ARG A 218 -27.51 -14.27 -9.80
CA ARG A 218 -28.18 -14.21 -11.11
C ARG A 218 -28.48 -12.77 -11.52
N ALA A 219 -27.47 -11.92 -11.55
CA ALA A 219 -27.56 -10.53 -11.94
C ALA A 219 -26.68 -10.23 -13.16
N ASN A 220 -27.00 -9.17 -13.91
CA ASN A 220 -26.12 -8.72 -14.98
C ASN A 220 -24.93 -7.92 -14.43
N LEU A 221 -23.96 -8.61 -13.83
CA LEU A 221 -22.82 -8.02 -13.15
C LEU A 221 -21.96 -7.14 -14.07
N LYS A 222 -21.94 -7.41 -15.38
CA LYS A 222 -21.16 -6.64 -16.35
C LYS A 222 -21.55 -5.17 -16.36
N GLU A 223 -22.79 -4.85 -16.09
CA GLU A 223 -23.29 -3.48 -16.02
C GLU A 223 -22.70 -2.67 -14.84
N HIS A 224 -22.01 -3.34 -13.91
CA HIS A 224 -21.36 -2.74 -12.76
C HIS A 224 -19.82 -2.70 -12.89
N PHE A 225 -19.24 -3.14 -14.01
CA PHE A 225 -17.79 -3.10 -14.22
C PHE A 225 -17.31 -1.68 -14.53
N ILE A 226 -17.53 -0.78 -13.59
CA ILE A 226 -17.11 0.61 -13.67
C ILE A 226 -16.28 0.91 -12.43
N ALA A 227 -15.07 1.41 -12.63
CA ALA A 227 -14.18 1.83 -11.55
C ALA A 227 -13.73 3.28 -11.77
N PHE A 228 -13.58 4.02 -10.68
CA PHE A 228 -13.03 5.37 -10.66
C PHE A 228 -11.77 5.39 -9.80
N ALA A 229 -10.75 6.10 -10.29
CA ALA A 229 -9.57 6.38 -9.48
C ALA A 229 -9.74 7.72 -8.72
N THR A 230 -8.80 8.01 -7.82
CA THR A 230 -8.80 9.24 -7.02
C THR A 230 -8.94 10.48 -7.91
N PRO A 231 -9.91 11.36 -7.63
CA PRO A 231 -10.09 12.58 -8.38
C PRO A 231 -8.95 13.58 -8.15
N VAL A 232 -8.61 14.35 -9.18
CA VAL A 232 -7.56 15.37 -9.12
C VAL A 232 -8.13 16.71 -9.54
N PHE A 233 -8.02 17.72 -8.69
CA PHE A 233 -8.36 19.10 -9.01
C PHE A 233 -7.25 19.72 -9.85
N SER A 234 -7.60 20.35 -10.96
CA SER A 234 -6.66 20.92 -11.89
C SER A 234 -7.18 22.21 -12.55
N ARG A 235 -6.26 22.96 -13.17
CA ARG A 235 -6.54 24.22 -13.85
C ARG A 235 -7.29 25.22 -12.95
N PRO A 236 -6.81 25.48 -11.73
CA PRO A 236 -7.44 26.47 -10.87
C PRO A 236 -7.23 27.88 -11.43
N TYR A 237 -8.31 28.67 -11.50
CA TYR A 237 -8.26 30.10 -11.76
C TYR A 237 -9.41 30.80 -11.05
N PHE A 238 -9.30 32.11 -10.85
CA PHE A 238 -10.38 32.88 -10.27
C PHE A 238 -11.35 33.38 -11.34
N GLU A 239 -12.62 33.14 -11.09
CA GLU A 239 -13.74 33.80 -11.80
C GLU A 239 -14.46 34.67 -10.78
N GLU A 240 -14.30 35.99 -10.92
CA GLU A 240 -14.67 36.98 -9.90
C GLU A 240 -13.94 36.72 -8.56
N GLN A 241 -14.64 36.21 -7.55
CA GLN A 241 -14.08 35.91 -6.22
C GLN A 241 -13.97 34.40 -5.96
N ASP A 242 -14.51 33.56 -6.84
CA ASP A 242 -14.54 32.11 -6.66
C ASP A 242 -13.40 31.41 -7.39
N LEU A 243 -12.75 30.50 -6.71
CA LEU A 243 -11.82 29.56 -7.32
C LEU A 243 -12.61 28.53 -8.10
N VAL A 244 -12.37 28.47 -9.39
CA VAL A 244 -12.94 27.48 -10.30
C VAL A 244 -11.84 26.60 -10.86
N GLY A 245 -12.20 25.41 -11.30
CA GLY A 245 -11.24 24.48 -11.91
C GLY A 245 -11.93 23.27 -12.51
N THR A 246 -11.14 22.24 -12.76
CA THR A 246 -11.64 20.99 -13.33
C THR A 246 -11.29 19.85 -12.38
N LEU A 247 -12.30 19.09 -11.98
CA LEU A 247 -12.13 17.82 -11.31
C LEU A 247 -11.94 16.73 -12.38
N ASN A 248 -10.74 16.18 -12.46
CA ASN A 248 -10.42 15.08 -13.35
C ASN A 248 -10.62 13.77 -12.58
N ILE A 249 -11.49 12.91 -13.07
CA ILE A 249 -11.82 11.62 -12.46
C ILE A 249 -11.46 10.52 -13.46
N PRO A 250 -10.29 9.88 -13.32
CA PRO A 250 -9.92 8.75 -14.17
C PRO A 250 -10.89 7.59 -13.98
N TYR A 251 -11.24 6.89 -15.06
CA TYR A 251 -12.17 5.77 -14.99
C TYR A 251 -11.77 4.60 -15.90
N LEU A 252 -12.24 3.43 -15.49
CA LEU A 252 -12.27 2.20 -16.29
C LEU A 252 -13.74 1.80 -16.48
N ASN A 253 -14.19 1.64 -17.74
CA ASN A 253 -15.52 1.18 -18.09
C ASN A 253 -15.43 -0.19 -18.78
N GLY A 254 -15.74 -1.25 -18.06
CA GLY A 254 -15.76 -2.64 -18.54
C GLY A 254 -17.14 -3.09 -19.04
N THR A 255 -18.16 -2.21 -19.05
CA THR A 255 -19.52 -2.57 -19.52
C THR A 255 -19.57 -2.90 -21.01
N GLY A 256 -18.67 -2.31 -21.80
CA GLY A 256 -18.57 -2.49 -23.25
C GLY A 256 -19.45 -1.55 -24.06
N HIS A 257 -20.03 -0.55 -23.42
CA HIS A 257 -20.79 0.53 -24.07
C HIS A 257 -20.60 1.85 -23.32
N ALA A 258 -20.96 2.95 -23.95
CA ALA A 258 -20.94 4.27 -23.31
C ALA A 258 -22.04 4.37 -22.24
N VAL A 259 -21.71 4.97 -21.09
CA VAL A 259 -22.61 5.09 -19.94
C VAL A 259 -22.83 6.54 -19.58
N ARG A 260 -24.09 7.00 -19.58
CA ARG A 260 -24.43 8.35 -19.13
C ARG A 260 -24.51 8.38 -17.61
N LEU A 261 -23.86 9.39 -17.02
CA LEU A 261 -23.77 9.56 -15.58
C LEU A 261 -24.40 10.87 -15.12
N ARG A 262 -24.71 10.91 -13.81
CA ARG A 262 -24.90 12.13 -13.03
C ARG A 262 -23.81 12.11 -11.95
N VAL A 263 -23.02 13.16 -11.90
CA VAL A 263 -21.93 13.34 -10.93
C VAL A 263 -22.29 14.48 -10.00
N ARG A 264 -22.24 14.25 -8.70
CA ARG A 264 -22.38 15.28 -7.67
C ARG A 264 -21.04 15.36 -6.92
N ALA A 265 -20.40 16.50 -6.97
CA ALA A 265 -19.19 16.83 -6.23
C ALA A 265 -19.54 17.87 -5.17
N ALA A 266 -19.47 17.49 -3.90
CA ALA A 266 -19.74 18.36 -2.77
C ALA A 266 -18.43 18.61 -2.00
N PHE A 267 -18.02 19.88 -1.97
CA PHE A 267 -16.83 20.30 -1.22
C PHE A 267 -17.27 20.92 0.11
N THR A 268 -16.70 20.43 1.22
CA THR A 268 -16.94 20.97 2.56
C THR A 268 -15.62 21.40 3.21
N ARG A 269 -15.65 22.41 4.07
CA ARG A 269 -14.50 22.94 4.78
C ARG A 269 -14.74 23.02 6.27
N ALA A 270 -13.67 23.10 7.06
CA ALA A 270 -13.73 23.41 8.48
C ALA A 270 -14.36 24.83 8.65
N GLY A 271 -15.63 24.88 9.04
CA GLY A 271 -16.42 26.13 9.13
C GLY A 271 -17.81 26.06 8.49
N GLY A 272 -18.08 24.98 7.71
CA GLY A 272 -19.43 24.64 7.28
C GLY A 272 -19.90 25.20 5.94
N ASP A 273 -19.12 26.03 5.26
CA ASP A 273 -19.45 26.50 3.89
C ASP A 273 -19.12 25.41 2.88
N GLY A 274 -20.15 24.89 2.21
CA GLY A 274 -20.04 23.83 1.21
C GLY A 274 -20.44 24.31 -0.19
N MET A 275 -19.66 23.92 -1.20
CA MET A 275 -19.99 24.14 -2.61
C MET A 275 -20.37 22.80 -3.25
N VAL A 276 -21.46 22.78 -3.98
CA VAL A 276 -21.93 21.58 -4.69
C VAL A 276 -21.99 21.84 -6.19
N THR A 277 -21.37 20.97 -6.94
CA THR A 277 -21.45 20.96 -8.41
C THR A 277 -22.11 19.68 -8.88
N GLU A 278 -23.04 19.79 -9.81
CA GLU A 278 -23.63 18.65 -10.51
C GLU A 278 -23.31 18.70 -12.00
N ALA A 279 -23.02 17.53 -12.59
CA ALA A 279 -22.73 17.39 -14.00
C ALA A 279 -23.30 16.07 -14.54
N THR A 280 -23.54 16.03 -15.85
CA THR A 280 -24.08 14.84 -16.55
C THR A 280 -23.14 14.37 -17.67
N PRO A 281 -21.91 13.90 -17.33
CA PRO A 281 -20.97 13.42 -18.33
C PRO A 281 -21.35 12.03 -18.85
N THR A 282 -20.66 11.63 -19.93
CA THR A 282 -20.76 10.26 -20.48
C THR A 282 -19.40 9.59 -20.41
N LEU A 283 -19.33 8.37 -19.85
CA LEU A 283 -18.16 7.51 -19.96
C LEU A 283 -18.05 7.00 -21.40
N GLY A 284 -16.83 6.98 -21.93
CA GLY A 284 -16.53 6.21 -23.13
C GLY A 284 -16.54 4.70 -22.88
N GLU A 285 -16.32 3.93 -23.95
CA GLU A 285 -16.49 2.46 -23.93
C GLU A 285 -15.39 1.69 -23.18
N ARG A 286 -14.27 2.31 -22.80
CA ARG A 286 -13.13 1.62 -22.17
C ARG A 286 -12.61 2.39 -20.97
N GLN A 287 -11.60 3.20 -21.17
CA GLN A 287 -10.96 3.99 -20.11
C GLN A 287 -10.81 5.45 -20.55
N GLY A 288 -10.73 6.33 -19.59
CA GLY A 288 -10.57 7.77 -19.86
C GLY A 288 -10.55 8.58 -18.58
N THR A 289 -10.73 9.88 -18.73
CA THR A 289 -10.87 10.81 -17.62
C THR A 289 -12.12 11.65 -17.80
N LEU A 290 -13.02 11.60 -16.85
CA LEU A 290 -14.12 12.55 -16.75
C LEU A 290 -13.54 13.91 -16.34
N LYS A 291 -13.94 14.96 -17.05
CA LYS A 291 -13.56 16.34 -16.72
C LYS A 291 -14.83 17.06 -16.28
N VAL A 292 -14.92 17.32 -14.98
CA VAL A 292 -16.06 18.00 -14.37
C VAL A 292 -15.64 19.41 -13.97
N PRO A 293 -16.12 20.48 -14.64
CA PRO A 293 -15.90 21.84 -14.18
C PRO A 293 -16.53 22.03 -12.80
N VAL A 294 -15.79 22.57 -11.86
CA VAL A 294 -16.25 22.78 -10.47
C VAL A 294 -15.92 24.19 -9.99
N THR A 295 -16.80 24.73 -9.16
CA THR A 295 -16.56 25.93 -8.37
C THR A 295 -16.34 25.51 -6.94
N VAL A 296 -15.24 25.93 -6.36
CA VAL A 296 -14.83 25.48 -5.01
C VAL A 296 -14.70 26.63 -4.00
N GLY A 297 -15.05 27.87 -4.40
CA GLY A 297 -15.03 29.06 -3.54
C GLY A 297 -13.63 29.58 -3.30
N GLN A 298 -13.04 29.34 -2.14
CA GLN A 298 -11.71 29.83 -1.77
C GLN A 298 -10.66 28.70 -1.81
N PRO A 299 -9.36 29.02 -1.97
CA PRO A 299 -8.28 28.05 -1.81
C PRO A 299 -8.21 27.48 -0.38
N GLY A 300 -7.60 26.31 -0.23
CA GLY A 300 -7.32 25.66 1.05
C GLY A 300 -7.77 24.21 1.11
N PRO A 301 -7.58 23.54 2.28
CA PRO A 301 -8.02 22.17 2.46
C PRO A 301 -9.55 22.05 2.41
N ALA A 302 -10.04 20.99 1.78
CA ALA A 302 -11.46 20.69 1.67
C ALA A 302 -11.68 19.17 1.60
N ASP A 303 -12.83 18.73 2.10
CA ASP A 303 -13.30 17.36 1.91
C ASP A 303 -14.25 17.34 0.71
N LEU A 304 -13.95 16.49 -0.26
CA LEU A 304 -14.79 16.20 -1.41
C LEU A 304 -15.61 14.94 -1.14
N GLU A 305 -16.92 15.06 -1.08
CA GLU A 305 -17.84 13.94 -1.23
C GLU A 305 -18.23 13.84 -2.71
N LEU A 306 -17.78 12.78 -3.36
CA LEU A 306 -18.06 12.49 -4.77
C LEU A 306 -19.07 11.37 -4.87
N THR A 307 -20.25 11.65 -5.44
CA THR A 307 -21.26 10.64 -5.69
C THR A 307 -21.61 10.59 -7.18
N ILE A 308 -21.60 9.39 -7.73
CA ILE A 308 -21.78 9.14 -9.16
C ILE A 308 -22.92 8.15 -9.36
N TRP A 309 -23.92 8.52 -10.14
CA TRP A 309 -25.03 7.67 -10.54
C TRP A 309 -25.02 7.45 -12.05
N ARG A 310 -25.47 6.28 -12.46
CA ARG A 310 -25.91 6.03 -13.84
C ARG A 310 -27.31 6.60 -14.02
N THR A 311 -27.64 7.17 -15.18
CA THR A 311 -28.94 7.82 -15.41
C THR A 311 -29.96 6.90 -16.07
N ASP A 312 -29.56 5.76 -16.63
CA ASP A 312 -30.45 4.81 -17.28
C ASP A 312 -29.91 3.36 -17.07
N PRO A 313 -30.56 2.59 -16.21
CA PRO A 313 -31.49 3.01 -15.14
C PRO A 313 -30.80 3.88 -14.08
N ASP A 314 -31.56 4.72 -13.37
CA ASP A 314 -30.99 5.55 -12.29
C ASP A 314 -30.56 4.67 -11.13
N ARG A 315 -29.25 4.59 -10.90
CA ARG A 315 -28.65 3.81 -9.81
C ARG A 315 -27.26 4.32 -9.43
N LEU A 316 -26.91 4.13 -8.18
CA LEU A 316 -25.56 4.45 -7.67
C LEU A 316 -24.51 3.63 -8.41
N VAL A 317 -23.40 4.28 -8.80
CA VAL A 317 -22.22 3.66 -9.41
C VAL A 317 -21.01 3.77 -8.51
N SER A 318 -20.85 4.90 -7.82
CA SER A 318 -19.73 5.11 -6.89
C SER A 318 -20.08 6.21 -5.90
N ARG A 319 -19.58 6.04 -4.68
CA ARG A 319 -19.53 7.10 -3.67
C ARG A 319 -18.16 7.04 -3.01
N GLY A 320 -17.56 8.19 -2.72
CA GLY A 320 -16.25 8.26 -2.08
C GLY A 320 -16.04 9.61 -1.43
N ARG A 321 -15.18 9.63 -0.39
CA ARG A 321 -14.70 10.85 0.27
C ARG A 321 -13.21 11.01 -0.01
N HIS A 322 -12.79 12.22 -0.29
CA HIS A 322 -11.42 12.55 -0.64
C HIS A 322 -11.00 13.84 0.05
N GLU A 323 -9.95 13.79 0.84
CA GLU A 323 -9.28 14.99 1.32
C GLU A 323 -8.55 15.65 0.15
N MET A 324 -8.80 16.93 -0.09
CA MET A 324 -8.21 17.67 -1.20
C MET A 324 -7.55 18.97 -0.71
N GLU A 325 -6.39 19.28 -1.26
CA GLU A 325 -5.79 20.59 -1.13
C GLU A 325 -6.14 21.40 -2.41
N LEU A 326 -7.01 22.37 -2.27
CA LEU A 326 -7.48 23.21 -3.37
C LEU A 326 -6.57 24.46 -3.45
N GLY A 327 -5.34 24.25 -3.90
CA GLY A 327 -4.36 25.32 -4.08
C GLY A 327 -4.62 26.14 -5.35
N HIS A 328 -4.27 27.42 -5.31
CA HIS A 328 -4.13 28.26 -6.49
C HIS A 328 -2.78 28.94 -6.49
N HIS A 329 -1.94 28.56 -7.38
CA HIS A 329 -0.73 29.26 -7.75
C HIS A 329 -0.96 29.86 -9.14
N PRO A 330 -0.88 31.19 -9.33
CA PRO A 330 -1.09 31.82 -10.63
C PRO A 330 -0.18 31.25 -11.72
N ILE A 331 1.06 30.92 -11.36
CA ILE A 331 1.97 30.16 -12.21
C ILE A 331 2.62 29.08 -11.34
N ASP A 332 2.38 27.83 -11.68
CA ASP A 332 3.11 26.70 -11.10
C ASP A 332 4.45 26.53 -11.81
N ILE A 333 5.52 26.47 -11.05
CA ILE A 333 6.87 26.23 -11.56
C ILE A 333 7.36 24.90 -10.99
N THR A 334 7.67 23.95 -11.86
CA THR A 334 8.21 22.65 -11.45
C THR A 334 9.56 22.45 -12.14
N PHE A 335 10.60 22.09 -11.35
CA PHE A 335 11.86 21.70 -11.94
C PHE A 335 11.80 20.25 -12.42
N LEU A 336 11.91 20.05 -13.73
CA LEU A 336 12.13 18.74 -14.34
C LEU A 336 13.58 18.31 -14.16
N ARG A 337 14.50 19.30 -14.09
CA ARG A 337 15.90 19.15 -13.71
C ARG A 337 16.35 20.40 -12.95
N PRO A 338 16.91 20.28 -11.76
CA PRO A 338 16.98 19.07 -10.94
C PRO A 338 15.61 18.66 -10.42
N ALA A 339 15.30 17.35 -10.42
CA ALA A 339 14.01 16.84 -9.98
C ALA A 339 13.93 16.61 -8.45
N TYR A 340 15.08 16.43 -7.78
CA TYR A 340 15.13 16.14 -6.36
C TYR A 340 15.34 17.40 -5.54
N ARG A 341 14.35 17.74 -4.70
CA ARG A 341 14.37 18.85 -3.72
C ARG A 341 14.81 20.20 -4.31
N ASP A 342 14.48 20.46 -5.57
CA ASP A 342 14.86 21.70 -6.27
C ASP A 342 16.34 22.07 -6.11
N THR A 343 17.22 21.05 -6.07
CA THR A 343 18.63 21.21 -5.69
C THR A 343 19.57 20.56 -6.69
N ILE A 344 20.58 21.32 -7.12
CA ILE A 344 21.70 20.82 -7.93
C ILE A 344 22.79 20.34 -6.98
N TYR A 345 23.05 19.04 -7.02
CA TYR A 345 24.07 18.37 -6.23
C TYR A 345 25.37 18.21 -6.99
N ALA A 346 26.49 18.21 -6.27
CA ALA A 346 27.81 18.09 -6.92
C ALA A 346 28.04 16.66 -7.47
N SER A 347 27.47 15.64 -6.83
CA SER A 347 27.60 14.23 -7.25
C SER A 347 26.72 13.84 -8.44
N LEU A 348 25.72 14.67 -8.81
CA LEU A 348 24.79 14.39 -9.91
C LEU A 348 24.89 15.49 -10.99
N PRO A 349 25.47 15.20 -12.17
CA PRO A 349 25.58 16.19 -13.23
C PRO A 349 24.21 16.73 -13.66
N CYS A 350 24.08 18.06 -13.65
CA CYS A 350 22.89 18.77 -14.07
C CYS A 350 23.30 19.92 -14.98
N PRO A 351 23.53 19.69 -16.30
CA PRO A 351 24.02 20.73 -17.20
C PRO A 351 23.01 21.84 -17.46
N GLU A 352 21.74 21.54 -17.32
CA GLU A 352 20.64 22.48 -17.55
C GLU A 352 19.61 22.42 -16.42
N ILE A 353 19.13 23.58 -16.01
CA ILE A 353 17.93 23.74 -15.20
C ILE A 353 16.75 23.74 -16.17
N VAL A 354 15.90 22.75 -16.11
CA VAL A 354 14.70 22.61 -16.96
C VAL A 354 13.45 22.80 -16.11
N CYS A 355 12.69 23.82 -16.43
CA CYS A 355 11.46 24.17 -15.73
C CYS A 355 10.25 23.86 -16.62
N ASN A 356 9.27 23.16 -16.07
CA ASN A 356 7.89 23.15 -16.57
C ASN A 356 7.13 24.26 -15.85
N LEU A 357 6.52 25.14 -16.61
CA LEU A 357 5.68 26.23 -16.11
C LEU A 357 4.24 25.99 -16.54
N LYS A 358 3.31 26.20 -15.63
CA LYS A 358 1.89 26.10 -15.91
C LYS A 358 1.18 27.36 -15.44
N VAL A 359 0.61 28.08 -16.38
CA VAL A 359 -0.17 29.30 -16.10
C VAL A 359 -1.62 28.90 -15.80
N ASN A 360 -2.07 29.23 -14.61
CA ASN A 360 -3.43 28.96 -14.14
C ASN A 360 -4.30 30.20 -14.36
N ALA A 361 -4.79 30.35 -15.58
CA ALA A 361 -5.62 31.46 -16.01
C ALA A 361 -6.78 30.99 -16.87
N ARG A 362 -7.71 31.90 -17.18
CA ARG A 362 -8.86 31.61 -18.05
C ARG A 362 -8.38 31.16 -19.43
N PRO A 363 -9.02 30.16 -20.06
CA PRO A 363 -8.60 29.63 -21.35
C PRO A 363 -8.39 30.68 -22.42
N ARG A 364 -9.27 31.70 -22.51
CA ARG A 364 -9.17 32.81 -23.47
C ARG A 364 -7.93 33.67 -23.30
N ASP A 365 -7.42 33.79 -22.05
CA ASP A 365 -6.25 34.60 -21.73
C ASP A 365 -4.97 33.83 -22.07
N LEU A 366 -4.99 32.50 -21.94
CA LEU A 366 -3.86 31.61 -22.25
C LEU A 366 -3.50 31.66 -23.76
N GLU A 367 -4.47 31.77 -24.65
CA GLU A 367 -4.25 31.81 -26.11
C GLU A 367 -3.38 33.00 -26.56
N GLN A 368 -3.39 34.11 -25.80
CA GLN A 368 -2.69 35.33 -26.12
C GLN A 368 -1.51 35.61 -25.19
N CYS A 369 -1.25 34.71 -24.26
CA CYS A 369 -0.25 34.87 -23.20
C CYS A 369 1.15 34.61 -23.71
N GLU A 370 2.09 35.47 -23.31
CA GLU A 370 3.54 35.23 -23.41
C GLU A 370 4.14 35.07 -22.01
N LEU A 371 4.98 34.04 -21.80
CA LEU A 371 5.75 33.89 -20.58
C LEU A 371 7.11 34.57 -20.72
N ARG A 372 7.47 35.39 -19.72
CA ARG A 372 8.82 35.87 -19.47
C ARG A 372 9.35 35.17 -18.24
N VAL A 373 10.40 34.40 -18.38
CA VAL A 373 10.96 33.58 -17.29
C VAL A 373 12.43 34.00 -17.06
N THR A 374 12.78 34.29 -15.81
CA THR A 374 14.10 34.77 -15.44
C THR A 374 14.75 33.86 -14.39
N LEU A 375 16.04 33.64 -14.51
CA LEU A 375 16.86 33.03 -13.46
C LEU A 375 17.59 34.17 -12.74
N ASN A 376 17.43 34.27 -11.42
CA ASN A 376 17.92 35.39 -10.62
C ASN A 376 18.80 34.89 -9.47
N ILE A 377 19.75 35.74 -9.07
CA ILE A 377 20.49 35.64 -7.80
C ILE A 377 20.27 36.95 -7.02
N GLY A 378 19.60 36.89 -5.89
CA GLY A 378 19.13 38.09 -5.22
C GLY A 378 18.30 38.99 -6.15
N ALA A 379 18.67 40.24 -6.28
CA ALA A 379 18.02 41.20 -7.19
C ALA A 379 18.55 41.15 -8.63
N THR A 380 19.57 40.35 -8.92
CA THR A 380 20.25 40.35 -10.24
C THR A 380 19.65 39.28 -11.15
N GLU A 381 19.20 39.71 -12.34
CA GLU A 381 18.75 38.85 -13.40
C GLU A 381 19.94 38.28 -14.16
N LEU A 382 20.14 36.95 -14.13
CA LEU A 382 21.27 36.29 -14.80
C LEU A 382 20.92 35.85 -16.22
N SER A 383 19.71 35.45 -16.45
CA SER A 383 19.25 34.91 -17.74
C SER A 383 17.76 35.07 -17.92
N VAL A 384 17.33 35.30 -19.15
CA VAL A 384 15.91 35.43 -19.53
C VAL A 384 15.55 34.41 -20.59
N ARG A 385 14.37 33.84 -20.46
CA ARG A 385 13.70 33.03 -21.49
C ARG A 385 12.31 33.58 -21.77
N ARG A 386 11.84 33.39 -22.98
CA ARG A 386 10.47 33.73 -23.37
C ARG A 386 9.82 32.53 -24.03
N ALA A 387 8.59 32.25 -23.67
CA ALA A 387 7.79 31.22 -24.27
C ALA A 387 6.47 31.81 -24.80
N ARG A 388 6.17 31.50 -26.06
CA ARG A 388 4.91 31.81 -26.72
C ARG A 388 4.24 30.52 -27.14
N ASN A 389 2.95 30.58 -27.45
CA ASN A 389 2.16 29.41 -27.85
C ASN A 389 2.20 28.33 -26.74
N LEU A 390 1.68 28.71 -25.57
CA LEU A 390 1.48 27.76 -24.46
C LEU A 390 0.59 26.62 -24.96
N SER A 391 0.75 25.43 -24.34
CA SER A 391 -0.20 24.34 -24.59
C SER A 391 -1.63 24.77 -24.24
N PRO A 392 -2.67 24.10 -24.74
CA PRO A 392 -4.05 24.37 -24.33
C PRO A 392 -4.26 24.27 -22.81
N GLU A 393 -3.33 23.58 -22.12
CA GLU A 393 -3.25 23.45 -20.70
C GLU A 393 -2.53 24.60 -19.98
N GLY A 394 -1.98 25.57 -20.73
CA GLY A 394 -1.21 26.70 -20.21
C GLY A 394 0.24 26.35 -19.88
N GLU A 395 0.77 25.26 -20.45
CA GLU A 395 2.11 24.76 -20.10
C GLU A 395 3.18 25.20 -21.10
N ALA A 396 4.38 25.43 -20.58
CA ALA A 396 5.60 25.68 -21.37
C ALA A 396 6.84 25.13 -20.64
N ILE A 397 7.82 24.68 -21.42
CA ILE A 397 9.10 24.24 -20.89
C ILE A 397 10.17 25.26 -21.29
N VAL A 398 10.99 25.67 -20.30
CA VAL A 398 12.17 26.51 -20.49
C VAL A 398 13.40 25.90 -19.86
N ALA A 399 14.58 26.22 -20.41
CA ALA A 399 15.85 25.71 -19.90
C ALA A 399 16.87 26.84 -19.71
N PHE A 400 17.68 26.72 -18.63
CA PHE A 400 18.80 27.60 -18.33
C PHE A 400 20.07 26.76 -18.15
N ALA A 401 21.19 27.25 -18.65
CA ALA A 401 22.49 26.60 -18.40
C ALA A 401 22.86 26.70 -16.91
N SER A 402 23.21 25.58 -16.30
CA SER A 402 23.57 25.53 -14.89
C SER A 402 25.07 25.45 -14.63
N GLU A 403 25.87 25.12 -15.66
CA GLU A 403 27.33 24.94 -15.50
C GLU A 403 28.04 26.23 -15.09
N ILE A 404 27.56 27.37 -15.59
CA ILE A 404 28.17 28.70 -15.40
C ILE A 404 27.76 29.38 -14.09
N ILE A 405 26.77 28.85 -13.33
CA ILE A 405 26.34 29.48 -12.08
C ILE A 405 27.13 28.90 -10.90
N PRO A 406 27.65 29.71 -9.94
CA PRO A 406 28.29 29.20 -8.74
C PRO A 406 27.33 28.52 -7.78
N ALA A 407 27.86 27.91 -6.70
CA ALA A 407 27.00 27.42 -5.61
C ALA A 407 26.29 28.60 -4.91
N GLY A 408 25.00 28.44 -4.61
CA GLY A 408 24.19 29.51 -4.06
C GLY A 408 22.68 29.22 -4.22
N GLU A 409 21.90 30.18 -3.79
CA GLU A 409 20.44 30.19 -3.93
C GLU A 409 20.05 31.03 -5.14
N TYR A 410 19.14 30.51 -5.94
CA TYR A 410 18.62 31.12 -7.15
C TYR A 410 17.11 31.12 -7.11
N VAL A 411 16.50 32.13 -7.76
CA VAL A 411 15.05 32.19 -7.91
C VAL A 411 14.70 32.21 -9.39
N VAL A 412 13.90 31.24 -9.81
CA VAL A 412 13.23 31.29 -11.10
C VAL A 412 11.94 32.08 -10.92
N LYS A 413 11.82 33.22 -11.63
CA LYS A 413 10.62 34.04 -11.65
C LYS A 413 9.96 33.94 -13.02
N ALA A 414 8.64 33.77 -13.03
CA ALA A 414 7.85 33.73 -14.25
C ALA A 414 6.78 34.80 -14.21
N GLN A 415 6.59 35.48 -15.33
CA GLN A 415 5.52 36.45 -15.55
C GLN A 415 4.75 36.04 -16.81
N ALA A 416 3.48 35.88 -16.67
CA ALA A 416 2.54 35.71 -17.79
C ALA A 416 2.07 37.08 -18.22
N LEU A 417 2.32 37.43 -19.47
CA LEU A 417 2.05 38.76 -20.05
C LEU A 417 0.93 38.65 -21.07
N LEU A 418 -0.01 39.58 -20.97
CA LEU A 418 -1.07 39.81 -21.99
C LEU A 418 -0.84 41.20 -22.59
N GLY A 419 -0.13 41.27 -23.73
CA GLY A 419 0.44 42.53 -24.22
C GLY A 419 1.47 43.09 -23.22
N ASP A 420 1.29 44.32 -22.77
CA ASP A 420 2.12 44.99 -21.79
C ASP A 420 1.69 44.77 -20.32
N SER A 421 0.59 44.07 -20.10
CA SER A 421 0.03 43.86 -18.76
C SER A 421 0.44 42.52 -18.21
N VAL A 422 0.82 42.48 -16.92
CA VAL A 422 1.08 41.25 -16.19
C VAL A 422 -0.24 40.60 -15.79
N LEU A 423 -0.48 39.41 -16.29
CA LEU A 423 -1.65 38.60 -15.98
C LEU A 423 -1.46 37.78 -14.70
N ALA A 424 -0.27 37.19 -14.57
CA ALA A 424 0.07 36.33 -13.46
C ALA A 424 1.59 36.33 -13.20
N GLU A 425 1.97 36.08 -11.96
CA GLU A 425 3.37 35.92 -11.55
C GLU A 425 3.54 34.67 -10.67
N GLY A 426 4.71 34.08 -10.73
CA GLY A 426 5.12 32.99 -9.87
C GLY A 426 6.63 32.97 -9.70
N GLU A 427 7.07 32.40 -8.58
CA GLU A 427 8.50 32.19 -8.35
C GLU A 427 8.75 30.86 -7.65
N ARG A 428 9.94 30.31 -7.87
CA ARG A 428 10.39 29.09 -7.18
C ARG A 428 11.88 29.16 -6.95
N THR A 429 12.31 28.79 -5.73
CA THR A 429 13.69 28.78 -5.34
C THR A 429 14.38 27.50 -5.78
N LEU A 430 15.64 27.64 -6.24
CA LEU A 430 16.55 26.59 -6.63
C LEU A 430 17.84 26.73 -5.83
N HIS A 431 18.37 25.63 -5.33
CA HIS A 431 19.67 25.63 -4.66
C HIS A 431 20.72 24.95 -5.52
N LYS A 432 21.95 25.48 -5.53
CA LYS A 432 23.12 24.78 -6.05
C LYS A 432 24.14 24.62 -4.92
N LEU A 433 24.37 23.38 -4.51
CA LEU A 433 25.24 23.06 -3.38
C LEU A 433 26.72 23.02 -3.80
N ARG A 434 27.61 23.34 -2.85
CA ARG A 434 29.01 22.95 -2.92
C ARG A 434 29.13 21.44 -2.68
N PRO A 435 30.18 20.78 -3.18
CA PRO A 435 30.44 19.38 -2.85
C PRO A 435 30.38 19.15 -1.35
N GLN A 436 29.63 18.14 -0.94
CA GLN A 436 29.45 17.73 0.46
C GLN A 436 30.25 16.44 0.73
N PRO A 437 30.68 16.17 1.97
CA PRO A 437 31.34 14.92 2.34
C PRO A 437 30.51 13.68 2.07
N SER A 438 29.18 13.79 2.21
CA SER A 438 28.21 12.75 1.89
C SER A 438 27.05 13.39 1.14
N GLU A 439 26.73 12.85 -0.03
CA GLU A 439 25.55 13.21 -0.79
C GLU A 439 24.74 11.95 -1.06
N ILE A 440 23.64 11.81 -0.36
CA ILE A 440 22.68 10.71 -0.49
C ILE A 440 21.38 11.31 -0.99
N ILE A 441 21.05 11.05 -2.24
CA ILE A 441 20.02 11.76 -2.99
C ILE A 441 19.23 10.79 -3.85
N LEU A 442 18.16 11.26 -4.45
CA LEU A 442 17.42 10.53 -5.49
C LEU A 442 17.77 11.09 -6.88
N ASP A 443 17.91 10.20 -7.87
CA ASP A 443 17.97 10.63 -9.27
C ASP A 443 16.54 10.94 -9.81
N HIS A 444 16.46 11.33 -11.08
CA HIS A 444 15.18 11.71 -11.72
C HIS A 444 14.22 10.53 -11.91
N ASP A 445 14.72 9.31 -11.88
CA ASP A 445 13.91 8.08 -11.94
C ASP A 445 13.51 7.58 -10.54
N GLY A 446 13.94 8.28 -9.48
CA GLY A 446 13.66 7.93 -8.10
C GLY A 446 14.62 6.90 -7.49
N HIS A 447 15.76 6.59 -8.13
CA HIS A 447 16.75 5.68 -7.56
C HIS A 447 17.63 6.36 -6.52
N LEU A 448 17.92 5.65 -5.44
CA LEU A 448 18.83 6.11 -4.39
C LEU A 448 20.27 6.14 -4.88
N LEU A 449 20.91 7.29 -4.74
CA LEU A 449 22.33 7.48 -5.01
C LEU A 449 23.10 7.77 -3.72
N VAL A 450 24.26 7.16 -3.57
CA VAL A 450 25.25 7.47 -2.54
C VAL A 450 26.48 8.03 -3.26
N ASN A 451 26.75 9.30 -3.09
CA ASN A 451 27.84 10.01 -3.79
C ASN A 451 27.84 9.75 -5.31
N GLY A 452 26.67 9.89 -5.93
CA GLY A 452 26.47 9.75 -7.38
C GLY A 452 26.42 8.32 -7.91
N ARG A 453 26.47 7.30 -7.05
CA ARG A 453 26.36 5.88 -7.46
C ARG A 453 25.07 5.27 -6.93
N ARG A 454 24.35 4.56 -7.77
CA ARG A 454 23.14 3.82 -7.34
C ARG A 454 23.47 2.86 -6.20
N PHE A 455 22.61 2.84 -5.22
CA PHE A 455 22.78 2.06 -3.99
C PHE A 455 21.52 1.26 -3.69
N PHE A 456 21.67 -0.05 -3.48
CA PHE A 456 20.60 -0.95 -3.07
C PHE A 456 20.77 -1.28 -1.58
N PRO A 457 19.96 -0.70 -0.68
CA PRO A 457 20.01 -1.02 0.73
C PRO A 457 19.62 -2.48 0.98
N SER A 458 20.54 -3.23 1.57
CA SER A 458 20.32 -4.61 2.00
C SER A 458 20.90 -4.77 3.40
N GLY A 459 20.06 -5.16 4.36
CA GLY A 459 20.52 -5.20 5.74
C GLY A 459 19.46 -5.56 6.75
N PHE A 460 19.47 -4.90 7.92
CA PHE A 460 18.54 -5.24 9.00
C PHE A 460 18.07 -4.04 9.82
N MET A 461 16.79 -4.07 10.20
CA MET A 461 16.27 -3.31 11.34
C MET A 461 16.74 -3.92 12.67
N GLY A 462 16.82 -3.08 13.72
CA GLY A 462 17.18 -3.53 15.05
C GLY A 462 18.58 -4.18 15.12
N ALA A 463 19.53 -3.64 14.36
CA ALA A 463 20.90 -4.12 14.28
C ALA A 463 21.89 -3.07 14.82
N ALA A 464 22.87 -3.51 15.60
CA ALA A 464 24.11 -2.77 15.85
C ALA A 464 25.15 -3.12 14.77
N PRO A 465 26.27 -2.38 14.64
CA PRO A 465 27.40 -2.81 13.83
C PRO A 465 27.81 -4.24 14.21
N ASP A 466 27.74 -5.13 13.24
CA ASP A 466 28.00 -6.56 13.43
C ASP A 466 28.87 -7.06 12.26
N PRO A 467 30.13 -7.49 12.51
CA PRO A 467 31.01 -7.99 11.46
C PRO A 467 30.42 -9.14 10.64
N ARG A 468 29.50 -9.93 11.22
CA ARG A 468 28.85 -11.04 10.50
C ARG A 468 27.95 -10.54 9.39
N LEU A 469 27.26 -9.41 9.60
CA LEU A 469 26.42 -8.80 8.58
C LEU A 469 27.28 -8.29 7.42
N GLN A 470 28.36 -7.57 7.74
CA GLN A 470 29.31 -7.06 6.73
C GLN A 470 29.95 -8.23 5.94
N GLN A 471 30.39 -9.28 6.61
CA GLN A 471 30.98 -10.46 5.96
C GLN A 471 30.00 -11.21 5.07
N ALA A 472 28.71 -11.21 5.44
CA ALA A 472 27.65 -11.76 4.61
C ALA A 472 27.29 -10.89 3.40
N GLY A 473 27.83 -9.65 3.31
CA GLY A 473 27.58 -8.75 2.19
C GLY A 473 26.43 -7.76 2.39
N PHE A 474 25.90 -7.68 3.61
CA PHE A 474 24.96 -6.62 3.95
C PHE A 474 25.66 -5.26 4.04
N ASN A 475 24.94 -4.19 3.68
CA ASN A 475 25.48 -2.84 3.58
C ASN A 475 24.71 -1.79 4.38
N THR A 476 23.57 -2.16 5.00
CA THR A 476 22.67 -1.22 5.68
C THR A 476 22.20 -1.78 7.02
N ILE A 477 22.16 -0.94 8.03
CA ILE A 477 21.53 -1.23 9.32
C ILE A 477 20.60 -0.10 9.74
N HIS A 478 19.59 -0.42 10.52
CA HIS A 478 18.69 0.52 11.14
C HIS A 478 18.58 0.25 12.64
N THR A 479 18.71 1.30 13.42
CA THR A 479 18.61 1.21 14.87
C THR A 479 17.15 1.35 15.31
N TYR A 480 16.32 0.41 15.17
CA TYR A 480 14.89 0.47 15.47
C TYR A 480 14.50 1.15 16.80
N THR A 481 15.40 1.22 17.75
CA THR A 481 15.23 1.94 19.00
C THR A 481 16.33 2.97 19.17
N ALA A 482 16.03 4.09 19.84
CA ALA A 482 17.01 5.09 20.25
C ALA A 482 18.01 4.52 21.31
N TRP A 483 18.47 3.29 21.11
CA TRP A 483 19.34 2.54 22.00
C TRP A 483 20.61 3.27 22.36
N TYR A 484 21.12 4.05 21.44
CA TYR A 484 22.31 4.88 21.60
C TYR A 484 22.05 6.13 22.45
N THR A 485 20.80 6.58 22.63
CA THR A 485 20.47 7.73 23.49
C THR A 485 20.32 7.35 24.96
N HIS A 486 20.14 6.04 25.25
CA HIS A 486 19.92 5.52 26.60
C HIS A 486 21.08 4.69 27.17
N ARG A 487 22.12 4.43 26.38
CA ARG A 487 23.36 3.83 26.85
C ARG A 487 24.43 4.91 26.98
N ASP A 488 25.32 4.76 27.98
CA ASP A 488 26.51 5.59 28.23
C ASP A 488 27.53 5.57 27.06
N GLY A 489 27.07 5.17 25.85
CA GLY A 489 27.87 5.07 24.65
C GLY A 489 27.64 6.27 23.72
N ASP A 490 28.72 6.87 23.28
CA ASP A 490 28.73 7.93 22.28
C ASP A 490 28.20 7.40 20.94
N LEU A 491 27.07 7.96 20.45
CA LEU A 491 26.50 7.61 19.15
C LEU A 491 27.53 7.79 18.01
N ARG A 492 28.43 8.75 18.14
CA ARG A 492 29.49 8.97 17.16
C ARG A 492 30.41 7.75 17.05
N THR A 493 30.84 7.19 18.17
CA THR A 493 31.67 5.97 18.20
C THR A 493 30.94 4.80 17.54
N TRP A 494 29.62 4.68 17.79
CA TRP A 494 28.81 3.63 17.17
C TRP A 494 28.68 3.83 15.65
N LEU A 495 28.53 5.07 15.19
CA LEU A 495 28.51 5.40 13.76
C LEU A 495 29.88 5.19 13.10
N ASP A 496 30.99 5.52 13.82
CA ASP A 496 32.35 5.27 13.36
C ASP A 496 32.61 3.76 13.18
N GLU A 497 32.09 2.91 14.10
CA GLU A 497 32.14 1.45 13.95
C GLU A 497 31.37 0.98 12.71
N ALA A 498 30.17 1.50 12.47
CA ALA A 498 29.37 1.18 11.28
C ALA A 498 30.13 1.58 9.99
N ASP A 499 30.69 2.78 9.95
CA ASP A 499 31.45 3.27 8.80
C ASP A 499 32.71 2.43 8.53
N SER A 500 33.41 2.04 9.59
CA SER A 500 34.59 1.16 9.48
C SER A 500 34.29 -0.20 8.85
N MET A 501 33.07 -0.66 8.96
CA MET A 501 32.54 -1.89 8.34
C MET A 501 31.91 -1.63 6.96
N GLY A 502 31.87 -0.37 6.47
CA GLY A 502 31.16 -0.02 5.25
C GLY A 502 29.63 -0.11 5.35
N LEU A 503 29.09 -0.14 6.57
CA LEU A 503 27.65 -0.19 6.81
C LEU A 503 27.06 1.23 6.81
N LYS A 504 26.00 1.42 6.09
CA LYS A 504 25.18 2.63 6.12
C LYS A 504 24.08 2.49 7.17
N VAL A 505 23.66 3.62 7.74
CA VAL A 505 22.74 3.67 8.86
C VAL A 505 21.51 4.49 8.52
N VAL A 506 20.35 3.87 8.60
CA VAL A 506 19.08 4.59 8.65
C VAL A 506 18.87 5.01 10.09
N LEU A 507 18.92 6.33 10.34
CA LEU A 507 19.05 6.89 11.67
C LEU A 507 17.75 7.60 12.08
N TYR A 508 17.34 7.35 13.30
CA TYR A 508 16.18 7.98 13.91
C TYR A 508 16.56 9.38 14.42
N PRO A 509 15.90 10.48 13.95
CA PRO A 509 16.35 11.83 14.26
C PRO A 509 15.83 12.39 15.59
N TYR A 510 15.24 11.58 16.45
CA TYR A 510 14.58 12.00 17.67
C TYR A 510 15.45 11.74 18.90
N PRO A 511 16.07 12.77 19.53
CA PRO A 511 16.89 12.61 20.71
C PRO A 511 16.05 12.43 21.98
N GLY A 512 16.64 11.80 23.01
CA GLY A 512 16.14 11.77 24.39
C GLY A 512 14.77 11.08 24.55
N GLU A 513 13.90 11.69 25.36
CA GLU A 513 12.57 11.19 25.66
C GLU A 513 11.56 11.32 24.50
N VAL A 514 11.89 12.10 23.47
CA VAL A 514 11.11 12.18 22.22
C VAL A 514 11.20 10.88 21.43
N GLY A 515 12.02 9.91 21.89
CA GLY A 515 12.20 8.62 21.23
C GLY A 515 10.91 7.98 20.73
N PHE A 516 11.05 6.92 19.97
CA PHE A 516 10.03 6.20 19.23
C PHE A 516 8.68 6.03 19.97
N THR A 517 8.68 5.69 21.26
CA THR A 517 7.47 5.57 22.10
C THR A 517 6.85 6.93 22.40
N GLY A 518 7.65 7.97 22.59
CA GLY A 518 7.16 9.34 22.82
C GLY A 518 6.46 9.93 21.60
N PHE A 519 6.88 9.55 20.38
CA PHE A 519 6.24 9.99 19.14
C PHE A 519 4.92 9.25 18.88
N ARG A 520 4.82 7.99 19.24
CA ARG A 520 3.57 7.22 19.20
C ARG A 520 2.51 7.79 20.17
N ASP A 521 2.94 8.25 21.33
CA ASP A 521 2.06 8.74 22.39
C ASP A 521 1.80 10.25 22.31
N ARG A 522 2.63 11.03 21.60
CA ARG A 522 2.49 12.47 21.40
C ARG A 522 1.93 12.79 20.02
N ALA A 523 0.66 13.10 19.95
CA ALA A 523 -0.03 13.48 18.72
C ALA A 523 0.50 14.76 18.05
N ARG A 524 1.41 15.50 18.68
CA ARG A 524 1.98 16.76 18.18
C ARG A 524 3.46 16.89 18.50
N ILE A 525 4.24 17.28 17.49
CA ILE A 525 5.60 17.79 17.65
C ILE A 525 5.52 19.28 18.01
N THR A 526 6.13 19.65 19.14
CA THR A 526 6.26 21.05 19.59
C THR A 526 7.40 21.76 18.85
N ASP A 527 7.52 23.10 19.01
CA ASP A 527 8.64 23.85 18.47
C ASP A 527 9.96 23.47 19.16
N GLU A 528 9.93 23.20 20.47
CA GLU A 528 11.07 22.71 21.24
C GLU A 528 11.55 21.32 20.77
N ASP A 529 10.62 20.38 20.55
CA ASP A 529 10.94 19.07 19.99
C ASP A 529 11.65 19.22 18.62
N LEU A 530 11.15 20.15 17.80
CA LEU A 530 11.70 20.38 16.47
C LEU A 530 13.12 20.97 16.54
N GLU A 531 13.37 21.90 17.46
CA GLU A 531 14.73 22.46 17.70
C GLU A 531 15.70 21.38 18.17
N ASP A 532 15.26 20.45 19.02
CA ASP A 532 16.07 19.32 19.48
C ASP A 532 16.40 18.35 18.34
N ILE A 533 15.41 18.04 17.49
CA ILE A 533 15.59 17.23 16.27
C ILE A 533 16.63 17.89 15.36
N LEU A 534 16.50 19.18 15.08
CA LEU A 534 17.40 19.89 14.18
C LEU A 534 18.83 19.98 14.75
N ARG A 535 19.00 20.17 16.05
CA ARG A 535 20.32 20.10 16.70
C ARG A 535 20.95 18.72 16.56
N PHE A 536 20.18 17.66 16.76
CA PHE A 536 20.64 16.29 16.58
C PHE A 536 21.07 16.04 15.14
N VAL A 537 20.23 16.41 14.18
CA VAL A 537 20.54 16.26 12.74
C VAL A 537 21.80 17.01 12.38
N ASP A 538 21.96 18.27 12.82
CA ASP A 538 23.16 19.08 12.54
C ASP A 538 24.45 18.42 13.07
N GLN A 539 24.36 17.72 14.20
CA GLN A 539 25.50 17.00 14.79
C GLN A 539 25.96 15.81 13.96
N TYR A 540 25.03 15.11 13.25
CA TYR A 540 25.32 13.83 12.61
C TYR A 540 25.20 13.82 11.08
N LYS A 541 24.58 14.81 10.44
CA LYS A 541 24.34 14.87 8.99
C LYS A 541 25.59 14.77 8.11
N THR A 542 26.76 15.10 8.66
CA THR A 542 28.02 15.00 7.92
C THR A 542 28.75 13.68 8.14
N HIS A 543 28.16 12.79 8.96
CA HIS A 543 28.80 11.51 9.27
C HIS A 543 28.65 10.54 8.10
N PRO A 544 29.73 9.91 7.59
CA PRO A 544 29.68 9.09 6.37
C PRO A 544 28.81 7.85 6.47
N ALA A 545 28.56 7.34 7.68
CA ALA A 545 27.67 6.20 7.88
C ALA A 545 26.19 6.56 7.71
N VAL A 546 25.75 7.80 7.92
CA VAL A 546 24.33 8.17 7.84
C VAL A 546 23.83 7.99 6.41
N LEU A 547 22.73 7.25 6.23
CA LEU A 547 22.09 6.99 4.94
C LEU A 547 20.81 7.80 4.77
N ALA A 548 19.99 7.83 5.79
CA ALA A 548 18.66 8.42 5.73
C ALA A 548 18.13 8.72 7.14
N TRP A 549 17.18 9.64 7.22
CA TRP A 549 16.45 9.96 8.44
C TRP A 549 15.13 9.20 8.51
N TYR A 550 14.93 8.40 9.56
CA TYR A 550 13.73 7.60 9.78
C TYR A 550 12.69 8.41 10.54
N LEU A 551 11.61 8.80 9.85
CA LEU A 551 10.64 9.77 10.40
C LEU A 551 9.57 9.14 11.28
N CYS A 552 9.06 7.99 10.90
CA CYS A 552 7.95 7.36 11.61
C CYS A 552 7.90 5.85 11.37
N ASP A 553 7.19 5.19 12.30
CA ASP A 553 6.93 3.76 12.32
C ASP A 553 5.45 3.53 12.61
N GLU A 554 4.69 3.07 11.63
CA GLU A 554 3.25 2.80 11.70
C GLU A 554 2.46 3.94 12.39
N PRO A 555 2.45 5.18 11.83
CA PRO A 555 1.78 6.29 12.46
C PRO A 555 0.26 6.09 12.47
N ARG A 556 -0.40 6.43 13.59
CA ARG A 556 -1.83 6.25 13.78
C ARG A 556 -2.59 7.58 13.78
N GLY A 557 -3.66 7.66 12.97
CA GLY A 557 -4.58 8.78 12.92
C GLY A 557 -4.08 9.99 12.10
N ALA A 558 -5.02 10.86 11.69
CA ALA A 558 -4.75 12.00 10.80
C ALA A 558 -3.81 13.06 11.41
N GLN A 559 -3.84 13.22 12.72
CA GLN A 559 -3.00 14.20 13.44
C GLN A 559 -1.49 13.95 13.31
N TRP A 560 -1.08 12.71 13.05
CA TRP A 560 0.33 12.36 12.83
C TRP A 560 0.86 12.87 11.50
N ARG A 561 0.02 12.93 10.48
CA ARG A 561 0.42 13.39 9.14
C ARG A 561 1.00 14.80 9.17
N GLU A 562 0.34 15.72 9.88
CA GLU A 562 0.81 17.09 10.01
C GLU A 562 2.14 17.18 10.77
N SER A 563 2.30 16.40 11.87
CA SER A 563 3.56 16.37 12.62
C SER A 563 4.70 15.80 11.79
N ILE A 564 4.48 14.72 11.03
CA ILE A 564 5.49 14.12 10.14
C ILE A 564 5.84 15.11 9.03
N ARG A 565 4.86 15.74 8.39
CA ARG A 565 5.08 16.76 7.35
C ARG A 565 5.95 17.91 7.88
N ARG A 566 5.66 18.41 9.04
CA ARG A 566 6.41 19.50 9.69
C ARG A 566 7.86 19.11 9.96
N VAL A 567 8.11 17.91 10.47
CA VAL A 567 9.47 17.40 10.70
C VAL A 567 10.18 17.22 9.35
N TYR A 568 9.53 16.62 8.36
CA TYR A 568 10.07 16.42 7.02
C TYR A 568 10.53 17.74 6.38
N GLU A 569 9.67 18.77 6.37
CA GLU A 569 9.99 20.08 5.80
C GLU A 569 11.19 20.73 6.49
N ALA A 570 11.26 20.64 7.81
CA ALA A 570 12.38 21.15 8.58
C ALA A 570 13.69 20.40 8.29
N LEU A 571 13.64 19.08 8.18
CA LEU A 571 14.80 18.25 7.84
C LEU A 571 15.28 18.49 6.42
N VAL A 572 14.38 18.60 5.45
CA VAL A 572 14.74 18.92 4.05
C VAL A 572 15.51 20.25 3.97
N SER A 573 15.09 21.24 4.76
CA SER A 573 15.77 22.54 4.83
C SER A 573 17.14 22.46 5.53
N ALA A 574 17.25 21.71 6.63
CA ALA A 574 18.47 21.63 7.45
C ALA A 574 19.51 20.65 6.89
N ASP A 575 19.06 19.62 6.20
CA ASP A 575 19.89 18.58 5.59
C ASP A 575 19.35 18.17 4.20
N PRO A 576 19.71 18.90 3.16
CA PRO A 576 19.28 18.57 1.81
C PRO A 576 19.94 17.29 1.24
N CYS A 577 20.97 16.76 1.89
CA CYS A 577 21.83 15.69 1.38
C CYS A 577 21.47 14.28 1.89
N HIS A 578 20.47 14.13 2.76
CA HIS A 578 20.00 12.82 3.19
C HIS A 578 18.49 12.71 3.03
N PRO A 579 17.99 11.62 2.44
CA PRO A 579 16.55 11.39 2.28
C PRO A 579 15.87 11.08 3.63
N CYS A 580 14.59 11.32 3.66
CA CYS A 580 13.72 10.97 4.77
C CYS A 580 12.89 9.73 4.43
N VAL A 581 12.73 8.83 5.39
CA VAL A 581 12.05 7.54 5.23
C VAL A 581 10.85 7.46 6.16
N ALA A 582 9.70 7.02 5.65
CA ALA A 582 8.52 6.71 6.43
C ALA A 582 8.16 5.23 6.28
N LEU A 583 7.80 4.57 7.38
CA LEU A 583 7.40 3.16 7.41
C LEU A 583 5.96 3.03 7.89
N ASP A 584 5.21 2.15 7.20
CA ASP A 584 3.88 1.69 7.63
C ASP A 584 3.58 0.30 7.05
N ASN A 585 2.75 -0.47 7.72
CA ASN A 585 2.31 -1.78 7.25
C ASN A 585 1.15 -1.72 6.25
N SER A 586 0.55 -0.54 6.03
CA SER A 586 -0.56 -0.30 5.11
C SER A 586 -0.10 0.49 3.87
N PRO A 587 -0.23 -0.06 2.65
CA PRO A 587 0.06 0.66 1.42
C PRO A 587 -0.71 1.99 1.30
N SER A 588 -1.98 2.01 1.68
CA SER A 588 -2.82 3.22 1.60
C SER A 588 -2.34 4.33 2.57
N THR A 589 -1.92 3.97 3.78
CA THR A 589 -1.34 4.91 4.74
C THR A 589 -0.01 5.47 4.23
N LEU A 590 0.88 4.59 3.71
CA LEU A 590 2.15 5.03 3.13
C LEU A 590 1.97 6.03 1.99
N LEU A 591 1.01 5.78 1.09
CA LEU A 591 0.73 6.70 -0.02
C LEU A 591 0.24 8.07 0.45
N LYS A 592 -0.42 8.17 1.60
CA LYS A 592 -0.77 9.45 2.23
C LYS A 592 0.45 10.20 2.78
N LEU A 593 1.56 9.49 3.05
CA LEU A 593 2.83 10.07 3.49
C LEU A 593 3.77 10.44 2.34
N GLU A 594 3.37 10.22 1.07
CA GLU A 594 4.19 10.53 -0.10
C GLU A 594 4.71 11.97 -0.13
N GLY A 595 3.92 12.95 0.34
CA GLY A 595 4.33 14.35 0.47
C GLY A 595 5.24 14.66 1.66
N SER A 596 5.51 13.68 2.52
CA SER A 596 6.22 13.84 3.80
C SER A 596 7.38 12.86 3.97
N ALA A 597 7.78 12.17 2.90
CA ALA A 597 8.94 11.28 2.89
C ALA A 597 9.47 11.14 1.47
N ASP A 598 10.77 10.91 1.32
CA ASP A 598 11.42 10.63 0.03
C ASP A 598 11.39 9.15 -0.31
N ILE A 599 11.41 8.29 0.69
CA ILE A 599 11.44 6.84 0.58
C ILE A 599 10.27 6.28 1.38
N LEU A 600 9.49 5.39 0.76
CA LEU A 600 8.39 4.70 1.41
C LEU A 600 8.80 3.27 1.75
N TRP A 601 8.60 2.86 2.99
CA TRP A 601 9.05 1.57 3.50
C TRP A 601 7.86 0.77 4.03
N ILE A 602 7.55 -0.36 3.38
CA ILE A 602 6.43 -1.24 3.73
C ILE A 602 6.90 -2.47 4.52
N ASP A 603 6.19 -2.86 5.58
CA ASP A 603 6.56 -3.98 6.45
C ASP A 603 5.47 -5.07 6.58
N PRO A 604 5.24 -5.84 5.51
CA PRO A 604 4.24 -6.91 5.47
C PRO A 604 4.72 -8.18 6.20
N TYR A 605 4.00 -8.58 7.26
CA TYR A 605 4.36 -9.73 8.09
C TYR A 605 3.35 -10.87 7.96
N PRO A 606 3.66 -11.96 7.21
CA PRO A 606 2.73 -13.10 7.03
C PRO A 606 2.38 -13.86 8.31
N GLY A 607 3.25 -13.84 9.33
CA GLY A 607 3.11 -14.69 10.50
C GLY A 607 3.40 -16.18 10.19
N PHE A 608 4.06 -16.90 11.11
CA PHE A 608 4.47 -18.29 10.86
C PHE A 608 4.08 -19.20 12.00
N GLN A 609 3.28 -20.21 11.70
CA GLN A 609 2.83 -21.21 12.65
C GLN A 609 3.80 -22.39 12.71
N ARG A 610 3.90 -23.06 13.85
CA ARG A 610 4.72 -24.28 14.00
C ARG A 610 4.16 -25.42 13.15
N GLU A 611 2.86 -25.53 13.13
CA GLU A 611 2.11 -26.47 12.28
C GLU A 611 1.34 -25.68 11.23
N GLY A 612 1.46 -26.02 9.95
CA GLY A 612 0.68 -25.41 8.85
C GLY A 612 1.34 -24.32 8.02
N GLY A 613 2.50 -23.81 8.40
CA GLY A 613 3.23 -22.81 7.59
C GLY A 613 2.86 -21.34 7.87
N PRO A 614 2.95 -20.42 6.90
CA PRO A 614 2.57 -19.04 7.08
C PRO A 614 1.05 -18.89 7.28
N ARG A 615 0.63 -17.92 8.10
CA ARG A 615 -0.79 -17.59 8.31
C ARG A 615 -1.36 -16.91 7.07
N GLU A 616 -0.60 -15.97 6.54
CA GLU A 616 -0.94 -15.23 5.34
C GLU A 616 -0.14 -15.73 4.15
N PRO A 617 -0.68 -15.74 2.93
CA PRO A 617 0.05 -16.13 1.74
C PRO A 617 1.32 -15.28 1.56
N LEU A 618 2.49 -15.89 1.32
CA LEU A 618 3.74 -15.14 1.13
C LEU A 618 3.69 -14.14 -0.02
N SER A 619 2.77 -14.33 -0.98
CA SER A 619 2.51 -13.38 -2.06
C SER A 619 2.07 -11.99 -1.56
N MET A 620 1.60 -11.85 -0.31
CA MET A 620 1.26 -10.55 0.28
C MET A 620 2.45 -9.59 0.29
N VAL A 621 3.66 -10.10 0.50
CA VAL A 621 4.88 -9.27 0.54
C VAL A 621 5.11 -8.57 -0.80
N GLY A 622 5.02 -9.31 -1.90
CA GLY A 622 5.13 -8.72 -3.24
C GLY A 622 3.95 -7.81 -3.58
N ARG A 623 2.72 -8.17 -3.18
CA ARG A 623 1.55 -7.32 -3.42
C ARG A 623 1.64 -5.99 -2.70
N ALA A 624 2.04 -5.97 -1.44
CA ALA A 624 2.20 -4.74 -0.67
C ALA A 624 3.19 -3.76 -1.35
N VAL A 625 4.32 -4.27 -1.85
CA VAL A 625 5.27 -3.46 -2.62
C VAL A 625 4.64 -2.96 -3.92
N GLN A 626 3.93 -3.82 -4.65
CA GLN A 626 3.29 -3.47 -5.92
C GLN A 626 2.22 -2.40 -5.73
N GLU A 627 1.36 -2.52 -4.73
CA GLU A 627 0.31 -1.55 -4.40
C GLU A 627 0.89 -0.17 -4.09
N VAL A 628 1.97 -0.10 -3.31
CA VAL A 628 2.66 1.18 -3.04
C VAL A 628 3.20 1.75 -4.35
N ARG A 629 3.91 0.97 -5.17
CA ARG A 629 4.50 1.45 -6.43
C ARG A 629 3.45 1.94 -7.44
N GLU A 630 2.36 1.22 -7.59
CA GLU A 630 1.26 1.60 -8.49
C GLU A 630 0.51 2.84 -8.03
N GLY A 631 0.47 3.11 -6.72
CA GLY A 631 -0.16 4.28 -6.13
C GLY A 631 0.70 5.55 -6.12
N LEU A 632 2.00 5.46 -6.39
CA LEU A 632 2.91 6.60 -6.38
C LEU A 632 2.55 7.64 -7.45
N ARG A 633 2.58 8.92 -7.06
CA ARG A 633 2.39 10.07 -7.96
C ARG A 633 3.70 10.56 -8.59
N SER A 634 4.82 10.25 -7.96
CA SER A 634 6.16 10.60 -8.44
C SER A 634 7.16 9.47 -8.18
N PRO A 635 8.18 9.30 -9.05
CA PRO A 635 9.20 8.28 -8.87
C PRO A 635 9.92 8.43 -7.52
N ARG A 636 9.94 7.37 -6.73
CA ARG A 636 10.69 7.27 -5.47
C ARG A 636 10.93 5.82 -5.08
N PRO A 637 11.96 5.55 -4.25
CA PRO A 637 12.24 4.19 -3.83
C PRO A 637 11.14 3.64 -2.92
N VAL A 638 10.78 2.38 -3.14
CA VAL A 638 9.96 1.60 -2.21
C VAL A 638 10.84 0.53 -1.57
N TRP A 639 11.01 0.62 -0.26
CA TRP A 639 11.72 -0.40 0.52
C TRP A 639 10.74 -1.34 1.17
N VAL A 640 11.24 -2.52 1.54
CA VAL A 640 10.43 -3.52 2.24
C VAL A 640 11.17 -4.06 3.47
N ALA A 641 10.41 -4.30 4.55
CA ALA A 641 10.89 -5.00 5.74
C ALA A 641 10.20 -6.37 5.85
N PRO A 642 10.71 -7.43 5.22
CA PRO A 642 10.16 -8.76 5.39
C PRO A 642 10.29 -9.25 6.84
N GLN A 643 9.39 -10.12 7.26
CA GLN A 643 9.40 -10.71 8.58
C GLN A 643 10.63 -11.60 8.80
N ALA A 644 11.40 -11.33 9.86
CA ALA A 644 12.56 -12.11 10.28
C ALA A 644 12.49 -12.51 11.77
N PHE A 645 11.30 -12.61 12.34
CA PHE A 645 11.02 -12.86 13.75
C PHE A 645 9.86 -13.84 13.92
N SER A 646 9.66 -14.30 15.17
CA SER A 646 8.44 -14.96 15.61
C SER A 646 7.64 -14.02 16.50
N TYR A 647 6.31 -13.97 16.36
CA TYR A 647 5.47 -13.23 17.31
C TYR A 647 5.58 -13.75 18.75
N ALA A 648 6.10 -14.96 18.92
CA ALA A 648 6.43 -15.53 20.24
C ALA A 648 7.55 -14.75 20.97
N GLU A 649 8.27 -13.85 20.30
CA GLU A 649 9.29 -13.00 20.93
C GLU A 649 8.69 -11.97 21.89
N TRP A 650 7.43 -11.59 21.68
CA TRP A 650 6.72 -10.61 22.49
C TRP A 650 5.60 -11.22 23.34
N ASP A 651 5.10 -12.38 22.96
CA ASP A 651 3.92 -13.00 23.57
C ASP A 651 4.23 -14.45 23.96
N GLU A 652 4.40 -14.68 25.26
CA GLU A 652 4.71 -16.00 25.82
C GLU A 652 3.65 -17.05 25.45
N ALA A 653 2.36 -16.63 25.37
CA ALA A 653 1.26 -17.53 24.99
C ALA A 653 1.42 -18.08 23.57
N ARG A 654 2.11 -17.37 22.68
CA ARG A 654 2.34 -17.77 21.30
C ARG A 654 3.52 -18.72 21.10
N LYS A 655 4.33 -18.97 22.13
CA LYS A 655 5.51 -19.87 22.04
C LYS A 655 5.17 -21.28 21.58
N ALA A 656 4.00 -21.78 21.93
CA ALA A 656 3.54 -23.10 21.51
C ALA A 656 3.14 -23.18 20.04
N THR A 657 2.66 -22.10 19.46
CA THR A 657 2.00 -22.06 18.15
C THR A 657 2.81 -21.35 17.06
N GLU A 658 3.75 -20.46 17.42
CA GLU A 658 4.46 -19.61 16.51
C GLU A 658 5.93 -19.99 16.35
N ARG A 659 6.50 -19.69 15.19
CA ARG A 659 7.93 -19.84 14.86
C ARG A 659 8.43 -18.66 14.02
N ALA A 660 9.73 -18.56 13.89
CA ALA A 660 10.35 -17.70 12.89
C ALA A 660 10.28 -18.35 11.48
N PRO A 661 10.38 -17.55 10.39
CA PRO A 661 10.40 -18.08 9.03
C PRO A 661 11.64 -18.93 8.75
N ASN A 662 11.49 -19.92 7.89
CA ASN A 662 12.55 -20.82 7.44
C ASN A 662 13.26 -20.31 6.15
N LEU A 663 14.25 -21.08 5.67
CA LEU A 663 15.04 -20.77 4.48
C LEU A 663 14.20 -20.47 3.23
N GLN A 664 13.23 -21.32 2.91
CA GLN A 664 12.40 -21.19 1.72
C GLN A 664 11.48 -19.96 1.83
N GLU A 665 10.87 -19.78 2.99
CA GLU A 665 9.95 -18.69 3.26
C GLU A 665 10.65 -17.32 3.22
N ILE A 666 11.85 -17.22 3.82
CA ILE A 666 12.67 -15.99 3.77
C ILE A 666 13.05 -15.66 2.33
N ARG A 667 13.59 -16.63 1.59
CA ARG A 667 13.97 -16.43 0.19
C ARG A 667 12.74 -16.03 -0.65
N CYS A 668 11.61 -16.74 -0.49
CA CYS A 668 10.36 -16.43 -1.17
C CYS A 668 9.93 -14.97 -0.94
N MET A 669 9.87 -14.50 0.30
CA MET A 669 9.50 -13.11 0.63
C MET A 669 10.45 -12.09 -0.03
N HIS A 670 11.76 -12.31 0.04
CA HIS A 670 12.76 -11.40 -0.53
C HIS A 670 12.63 -11.27 -2.04
N TYR A 671 12.53 -12.39 -2.73
CA TYR A 671 12.46 -12.38 -4.19
C TYR A 671 11.09 -11.97 -4.73
N LEU A 672 10.00 -12.22 -4.01
CA LEU A 672 8.70 -11.63 -4.33
C LEU A 672 8.72 -10.09 -4.23
N ALA A 673 9.38 -9.55 -3.21
CA ALA A 673 9.56 -8.11 -3.07
C ALA A 673 10.38 -7.52 -4.24
N LEU A 674 11.50 -8.14 -4.62
CA LEU A 674 12.32 -7.73 -5.76
C LEU A 674 11.53 -7.79 -7.08
N LEU A 675 10.80 -8.88 -7.32
CA LEU A 675 9.98 -9.05 -8.51
C LEU A 675 8.87 -8.00 -8.60
N SER A 676 8.42 -7.49 -7.47
CA SER A 676 7.41 -6.44 -7.37
C SER A 676 8.01 -5.01 -7.38
N GLY A 677 9.34 -4.90 -7.50
CA GLY A 677 10.04 -3.62 -7.66
C GLY A 677 10.51 -2.97 -6.37
N ALA A 678 10.78 -3.72 -5.31
CA ALA A 678 11.45 -3.19 -4.14
C ALA A 678 12.89 -2.75 -4.49
N GLU A 679 13.26 -1.56 -4.03
CA GLU A 679 14.57 -0.94 -4.25
C GLU A 679 15.44 -0.92 -2.98
N GLY A 680 15.02 -1.63 -1.95
CA GLY A 680 15.75 -1.90 -0.71
C GLY A 680 15.04 -2.95 0.12
N ILE A 681 15.80 -3.83 0.77
CA ILE A 681 15.25 -4.91 1.59
C ILE A 681 15.98 -4.93 2.94
N ILE A 682 15.25 -4.57 4.00
CA ILE A 682 15.79 -4.42 5.34
C ILE A 682 14.85 -5.10 6.34
N PRO A 683 14.98 -6.44 6.54
CA PRO A 683 14.09 -7.22 7.39
C PRO A 683 14.03 -6.75 8.84
N PHE A 684 12.87 -6.93 9.47
CA PHE A 684 12.70 -6.75 10.91
C PHE A 684 12.75 -8.11 11.62
N ALA A 685 13.66 -8.36 12.57
CA ALA A 685 14.79 -7.56 12.99
C ALA A 685 15.96 -8.48 13.34
N TRP A 686 17.21 -8.00 13.20
CA TRP A 686 18.42 -8.80 13.52
C TRP A 686 18.46 -9.27 14.96
N THR A 687 18.01 -8.44 15.89
CA THR A 687 17.92 -8.77 17.32
C THR A 687 17.19 -10.09 17.58
N TYR A 688 16.18 -10.41 16.78
CA TYR A 688 15.40 -11.65 16.86
C TYR A 688 15.95 -12.72 15.92
N ALA A 689 16.17 -12.38 14.65
CA ALA A 689 16.65 -13.30 13.62
C ALA A 689 17.91 -14.10 14.06
N ARG A 690 18.86 -13.44 14.70
CA ARG A 690 20.12 -14.04 15.19
C ARG A 690 19.94 -15.12 16.26
N ARG A 691 18.77 -15.20 16.91
CA ARG A 691 18.44 -16.18 17.97
C ARG A 691 18.01 -17.52 17.40
N HIS A 692 17.52 -17.53 16.16
CA HIS A 692 17.01 -18.71 15.48
C HIS A 692 18.03 -19.20 14.44
N PRO A 693 18.64 -20.38 14.59
CA PRO A 693 19.65 -20.88 13.65
C PRO A 693 19.17 -20.88 12.20
N SER A 694 17.94 -21.35 11.94
CA SER A 694 17.35 -21.37 10.61
C SER A 694 17.32 -19.97 9.98
N THR A 695 16.75 -18.99 10.68
CA THR A 695 16.64 -17.61 10.20
C THR A 695 18.02 -16.97 10.06
N ARG A 696 18.88 -17.07 11.09
CA ARG A 696 20.23 -16.50 11.09
C ARG A 696 21.08 -16.99 9.94
N ASN A 697 21.19 -18.32 9.78
CA ASN A 697 22.08 -18.91 8.76
C ASN A 697 21.52 -18.65 7.34
N THR A 698 20.19 -18.62 7.18
CA THR A 698 19.57 -18.20 5.92
C THR A 698 20.05 -16.83 5.49
N TYR A 699 20.05 -15.87 6.41
CA TYR A 699 20.50 -14.52 6.09
C TYR A 699 22.00 -14.43 5.84
N LEU A 700 22.81 -15.05 6.70
CA LEU A 700 24.26 -14.93 6.62
C LEU A 700 24.88 -15.75 5.45
N GLU A 701 24.26 -16.86 5.07
CA GLU A 701 24.86 -17.81 4.12
C GLU A 701 24.11 -17.90 2.77
N SER A 702 22.89 -17.36 2.68
CA SER A 702 22.10 -17.32 1.42
C SER A 702 21.77 -15.88 1.04
N ILE A 703 20.88 -15.21 1.77
CA ILE A 703 20.34 -13.89 1.36
C ILE A 703 21.43 -12.83 1.22
N GLY A 704 22.29 -12.66 2.22
CA GLY A 704 23.35 -11.64 2.18
C GLY A 704 24.28 -11.83 0.98
N PRO A 705 24.88 -13.03 0.81
CA PRO A 705 25.72 -13.32 -0.36
C PRO A 705 24.98 -13.22 -1.70
N GLU A 706 23.71 -13.65 -1.79
CA GLU A 706 22.91 -13.53 -2.99
C GLU A 706 22.64 -12.05 -3.35
N MET A 707 22.23 -11.23 -2.39
CA MET A 707 22.01 -9.80 -2.61
C MET A 707 23.30 -9.07 -3.01
N ALA A 708 24.41 -9.36 -2.35
CA ALA A 708 25.71 -8.77 -2.71
C ALA A 708 26.13 -9.16 -4.14
N ALA A 709 25.92 -10.41 -4.56
CA ALA A 709 26.28 -10.89 -5.87
C ALA A 709 25.38 -10.34 -7.00
N LEU A 710 24.09 -10.14 -6.72
CA LEU A 710 23.07 -9.85 -7.73
C LEU A 710 22.66 -8.36 -7.77
N SER A 711 23.05 -7.55 -6.79
CA SER A 711 22.60 -6.15 -6.69
C SER A 711 22.87 -5.32 -7.94
N HIS A 712 23.93 -5.61 -8.70
CA HIS A 712 24.24 -4.90 -9.94
C HIS A 712 23.17 -5.11 -11.02
N TYR A 713 22.52 -6.30 -11.08
CA TYR A 713 21.39 -6.52 -11.97
C TYR A 713 20.18 -5.67 -11.57
N PHE A 714 19.90 -5.56 -10.27
CA PHE A 714 18.75 -4.79 -9.76
C PHE A 714 18.96 -3.29 -9.88
N LEU A 715 20.21 -2.82 -9.82
CA LEU A 715 20.57 -1.41 -9.90
C LEU A 715 20.75 -0.89 -11.33
N TYR A 716 21.29 -1.71 -12.21
CA TYR A 716 21.73 -1.26 -13.55
C TYR A 716 21.13 -2.09 -14.68
N GLY A 717 20.59 -3.25 -14.39
CA GLY A 717 20.02 -4.14 -15.40
C GLY A 717 18.70 -3.63 -15.96
N ALA A 718 18.54 -3.74 -17.27
CA ALA A 718 17.26 -3.50 -17.91
C ALA A 718 16.32 -4.67 -17.65
N ARG A 719 15.07 -4.37 -17.24
CA ARG A 719 14.03 -5.39 -17.05
C ARG A 719 13.58 -5.93 -18.39
N VAL A 720 13.56 -7.26 -18.53
CA VAL A 720 13.00 -7.91 -19.72
C VAL A 720 11.50 -8.05 -19.56
N GLU A 721 10.76 -7.46 -20.49
CA GLU A 721 9.30 -7.47 -20.46
C GLU A 721 8.70 -8.80 -20.93
N ASN A 722 7.42 -9.03 -20.59
CA ASN A 722 6.64 -10.21 -20.99
C ASN A 722 7.21 -11.57 -20.55
N CYS A 723 8.03 -11.59 -19.50
CA CYS A 723 8.44 -12.83 -18.84
C CYS A 723 7.28 -13.42 -18.04
N ARG A 724 7.07 -14.74 -18.14
CA ARG A 724 5.99 -15.41 -17.42
C ARG A 724 6.28 -16.87 -17.14
N GLY A 725 5.69 -17.39 -16.04
CA GLY A 725 5.62 -18.82 -15.74
C GLY A 725 4.30 -19.40 -16.23
N GLU A 726 4.36 -20.35 -17.16
CA GLU A 726 3.19 -21.07 -17.66
C GLU A 726 3.04 -22.38 -16.88
N THR A 727 1.90 -22.56 -16.22
CA THR A 727 1.57 -23.79 -15.50
C THR A 727 0.37 -24.48 -16.16
N PRO A 728 0.32 -25.81 -16.25
CA PRO A 728 -0.84 -26.51 -16.81
C PRO A 728 -2.10 -26.20 -15.99
N GLY A 729 -3.04 -25.45 -16.60
CA GLY A 729 -4.37 -25.19 -16.05
C GLY A 729 -4.54 -23.91 -15.21
N LYS A 730 -3.49 -23.15 -14.92
CA LYS A 730 -3.59 -21.84 -14.21
C LYS A 730 -2.45 -20.91 -14.63
N GLU A 731 -2.77 -19.70 -15.06
CA GLU A 731 -1.78 -18.64 -15.25
C GLU A 731 -1.42 -17.99 -13.89
N GLY A 732 -0.14 -17.66 -13.70
CA GLY A 732 0.33 -16.79 -12.64
C GLY A 732 0.82 -17.43 -11.35
N ASP A 733 0.92 -18.77 -11.29
CA ASP A 733 1.40 -19.46 -10.09
C ASP A 733 2.90 -19.26 -9.84
N ILE A 734 3.70 -19.08 -10.88
CA ILE A 734 5.13 -18.77 -10.80
C ILE A 734 5.38 -17.33 -11.23
N ARG A 735 5.92 -16.54 -10.33
CA ARG A 735 6.35 -15.16 -10.62
C ARG A 735 7.74 -15.20 -11.23
N VAL A 736 7.93 -14.52 -12.37
CA VAL A 736 9.21 -14.49 -13.09
C VAL A 736 9.63 -13.05 -13.33
N GLY A 737 10.90 -12.76 -13.10
CA GLY A 737 11.53 -11.51 -13.48
C GLY A 737 12.91 -11.76 -14.05
N VAL A 738 13.29 -10.97 -15.03
CA VAL A 738 14.56 -11.11 -15.72
C VAL A 738 15.20 -9.72 -15.87
N TRP A 739 16.49 -9.63 -15.58
CA TRP A 739 17.29 -8.44 -15.77
C TRP A 739 18.45 -8.76 -16.72
N GLU A 740 18.69 -7.87 -17.64
CA GLU A 740 19.84 -7.95 -18.55
C GLU A 740 20.81 -6.81 -18.23
N HIS A 741 22.04 -7.14 -18.00
CA HIS A 741 23.13 -6.20 -17.74
C HIS A 741 24.40 -6.62 -18.49
N GLU A 742 24.95 -5.73 -19.32
CA GLU A 742 26.15 -5.99 -20.14
C GLU A 742 26.09 -7.26 -21.02
N GLY A 743 24.88 -7.65 -21.44
CA GLY A 743 24.64 -8.83 -22.28
C GLY A 743 24.51 -10.15 -21.52
N GLU A 744 24.58 -10.12 -20.19
CA GLU A 744 24.37 -11.24 -19.29
C GLU A 744 22.99 -11.15 -18.63
N MET A 745 22.32 -12.28 -18.38
CA MET A 745 20.96 -12.33 -17.82
C MET A 745 20.96 -12.91 -16.41
N CYS A 746 20.12 -12.32 -15.58
CA CYS A 746 19.69 -12.89 -14.30
C CYS A 746 18.19 -13.17 -14.35
N ILE A 747 17.80 -14.45 -14.23
CA ILE A 747 16.42 -14.90 -14.23
C ILE A 747 16.07 -15.30 -12.80
N VAL A 748 15.02 -14.74 -12.25
CA VAL A 748 14.47 -15.09 -10.93
C VAL A 748 13.07 -15.64 -11.12
N ALA A 749 12.82 -16.84 -10.62
CA ALA A 749 11.51 -17.47 -10.63
C ALA A 749 11.11 -17.94 -9.24
N VAL A 750 9.90 -17.61 -8.82
CA VAL A 750 9.41 -17.83 -7.45
C VAL A 750 8.07 -18.56 -7.47
N ASN A 751 8.01 -19.69 -6.75
CA ASN A 751 6.77 -20.33 -6.36
C ASN A 751 6.29 -19.72 -5.03
N ALA A 752 5.20 -18.97 -5.06
CA ALA A 752 4.64 -18.38 -3.84
C ALA A 752 3.63 -19.30 -3.12
N ARG A 753 3.48 -20.56 -3.56
CA ARG A 753 2.49 -21.52 -3.05
C ARG A 753 3.10 -22.54 -2.11
N PRO A 754 2.28 -23.11 -1.20
CA PRO A 754 2.71 -24.20 -0.31
C PRO A 754 2.78 -25.57 -1.02
N GLU A 755 2.47 -25.64 -2.33
CA GLU A 755 2.51 -26.89 -3.11
C GLU A 755 3.66 -26.87 -4.12
N GLU A 756 4.04 -28.08 -4.58
CA GLU A 756 4.95 -28.25 -5.71
C GLU A 756 4.27 -27.82 -7.01
N VAL A 757 4.97 -27.05 -7.83
CA VAL A 757 4.47 -26.54 -9.11
C VAL A 757 5.45 -26.84 -10.23
N ARG A 758 4.99 -27.49 -11.29
CA ARG A 758 5.75 -27.60 -12.54
C ARG A 758 5.37 -26.46 -13.48
N ALA A 759 6.35 -25.75 -14.00
CA ALA A 759 6.14 -24.59 -14.86
C ALA A 759 7.12 -24.54 -16.04
N ARG A 760 6.66 -23.93 -17.11
CA ARG A 760 7.50 -23.51 -18.24
C ARG A 760 7.72 -22.01 -18.13
N LEU A 761 8.96 -21.60 -17.87
CA LEU A 761 9.34 -20.19 -17.80
C LEU A 761 9.60 -19.68 -19.22
N ARG A 762 8.85 -18.66 -19.64
CA ARG A 762 9.08 -17.97 -20.92
C ARG A 762 9.82 -16.66 -20.67
N VAL A 763 10.93 -16.52 -21.38
CA VAL A 763 11.82 -15.38 -21.29
C VAL A 763 12.16 -14.90 -22.70
N PRO A 764 11.52 -13.84 -23.21
CA PRO A 764 11.80 -13.33 -24.55
C PRO A 764 13.28 -12.93 -24.69
N GLY A 765 13.89 -13.34 -25.81
CA GLY A 765 15.29 -13.08 -26.11
C GLY A 765 16.31 -13.98 -25.40
N LEU A 766 15.85 -14.98 -24.62
CA LEU A 766 16.74 -15.93 -23.96
C LEU A 766 17.57 -16.74 -24.95
N GLY A 767 16.92 -17.20 -26.02
CA GLY A 767 17.55 -18.00 -27.04
C GLY A 767 18.03 -19.38 -26.53
N ARG A 768 19.02 -19.97 -27.22
CA ARG A 768 19.72 -21.17 -26.72
C ARG A 768 20.93 -20.73 -25.90
N ARG A 769 20.85 -20.87 -24.60
CA ARG A 769 21.92 -20.52 -23.65
C ARG A 769 22.13 -21.65 -22.66
N ARG A 770 23.28 -21.67 -22.05
CA ARG A 770 23.57 -22.52 -20.89
C ARG A 770 23.59 -21.64 -19.66
N VAL A 771 22.55 -21.70 -18.83
CA VAL A 771 22.42 -20.94 -17.59
C VAL A 771 22.81 -21.79 -16.40
N LYS A 772 23.47 -21.18 -15.42
CA LYS A 772 23.80 -21.79 -14.13
C LYS A 772 22.71 -21.47 -13.14
N GLU A 773 22.17 -22.47 -12.46
CA GLU A 773 21.32 -22.23 -11.31
C GLU A 773 22.20 -21.87 -10.10
N LEU A 774 21.93 -20.68 -9.50
CA LEU A 774 22.65 -20.20 -8.33
C LEU A 774 22.16 -20.92 -7.08
N GLY A 775 23.09 -21.33 -6.23
CA GLY A 775 22.76 -22.16 -5.04
C GLY A 775 22.48 -23.63 -5.36
N ALA A 776 22.68 -24.08 -6.62
CA ALA A 776 22.66 -25.47 -7.02
C ALA A 776 23.89 -25.82 -7.87
N LYS A 777 24.24 -27.09 -7.92
CA LYS A 777 25.38 -27.60 -8.73
C LYS A 777 24.95 -28.01 -10.12
N ARG A 778 24.03 -27.29 -10.74
CA ARG A 778 23.51 -27.67 -12.07
C ARG A 778 23.54 -26.53 -13.08
N PHE A 779 23.61 -26.93 -14.35
CA PHE A 779 23.42 -26.06 -15.49
C PHE A 779 22.19 -26.54 -16.25
N ILE A 780 21.45 -25.60 -16.80
CA ILE A 780 20.27 -25.86 -17.63
C ILE A 780 20.56 -25.30 -19.02
N GLU A 781 20.29 -26.09 -20.05
CA GLU A 781 20.27 -25.61 -21.43
C GLU A 781 18.85 -25.17 -21.77
N THR A 782 18.73 -23.92 -22.24
CA THR A 782 17.44 -23.35 -22.59
C THR A 782 17.06 -23.80 -24.02
N ASP A 783 15.79 -24.07 -24.23
CA ASP A 783 15.24 -24.36 -25.54
C ASP A 783 14.50 -23.15 -26.09
N HIS A 784 15.15 -22.43 -26.98
CA HIS A 784 14.68 -21.15 -27.50
C HIS A 784 14.46 -20.15 -26.31
N ASP A 785 13.27 -19.56 -26.17
CA ASP A 785 12.94 -18.56 -25.16
C ASP A 785 12.26 -19.19 -23.93
N ALA A 786 12.55 -20.45 -23.61
CA ALA A 786 11.91 -21.14 -22.51
C ALA A 786 12.81 -22.13 -21.78
N LEU A 787 12.48 -22.38 -20.52
CA LEU A 787 13.01 -23.48 -19.70
C LEU A 787 11.89 -24.11 -18.89
N GLU A 788 11.92 -25.44 -18.72
CA GLU A 788 10.97 -26.17 -17.88
C GLU A 788 11.58 -26.49 -16.54
N GLU A 789 10.79 -26.33 -15.48
CA GLU A 789 11.26 -26.50 -14.13
C GLU A 789 10.15 -26.97 -13.18
N THR A 790 10.55 -27.65 -12.11
CA THR A 790 9.67 -28.02 -10.99
C THR A 790 10.11 -27.28 -9.74
N PHE A 791 9.18 -26.58 -9.13
CA PHE A 791 9.38 -25.76 -7.96
C PHE A 791 8.77 -26.44 -6.73
N ALA A 792 9.58 -26.75 -5.75
CA ALA A 792 9.09 -27.14 -4.43
C ALA A 792 8.26 -26.00 -3.76
N PRO A 793 7.54 -26.27 -2.68
CA PRO A 793 6.83 -25.23 -1.93
C PRO A 793 7.73 -24.05 -1.58
N TYR A 794 7.29 -22.83 -1.92
CA TYR A 794 8.01 -21.58 -1.68
C TYR A 794 9.42 -21.49 -2.30
N ALA A 795 9.73 -22.36 -3.26
CA ALA A 795 11.05 -22.38 -3.88
C ALA A 795 11.33 -21.13 -4.70
N VAL A 796 12.59 -20.70 -4.63
CA VAL A 796 13.16 -19.63 -5.45
C VAL A 796 14.29 -20.21 -6.26
N HIS A 797 14.18 -20.16 -7.58
CA HIS A 797 15.23 -20.56 -8.51
C HIS A 797 15.79 -19.30 -9.19
N ILE A 798 17.11 -19.19 -9.21
CA ILE A 798 17.83 -18.07 -9.79
C ILE A 798 18.79 -18.62 -10.81
N TYR A 799 18.74 -18.13 -12.04
CA TYR A 799 19.61 -18.55 -13.12
C TYR A 799 20.39 -17.37 -13.67
N SER A 800 21.66 -17.58 -13.98
CA SER A 800 22.47 -16.60 -14.66
C SER A 800 23.42 -17.27 -15.64
N ASP A 801 23.70 -16.59 -16.76
CA ASP A 801 24.76 -16.94 -17.70
C ASP A 801 26.07 -16.18 -17.42
N GLU A 802 26.09 -15.37 -16.37
CA GLU A 802 27.28 -14.64 -15.93
C GLU A 802 28.39 -15.61 -15.47
N ARG A 803 29.56 -15.46 -16.07
CA ARG A 803 30.70 -16.32 -15.81
C ARG A 803 31.46 -15.97 -14.53
N ARG A 804 31.29 -14.75 -14.02
CA ARG A 804 32.09 -14.18 -12.93
C ARG A 804 31.38 -14.08 -11.58
N LEU A 805 30.13 -14.54 -11.50
CA LEU A 805 29.43 -14.57 -10.21
C LEU A 805 30.22 -15.39 -9.19
N PRO A 806 30.46 -14.86 -8.00
CA PRO A 806 31.11 -15.61 -6.92
C PRO A 806 30.33 -16.88 -6.63
N GLY A 807 31.06 -17.95 -6.26
CA GLY A 807 30.44 -19.22 -5.92
C GLY A 807 29.62 -19.05 -4.64
N LEU A 808 28.29 -18.97 -4.79
CA LEU A 808 27.36 -19.01 -3.65
C LEU A 808 27.35 -20.41 -3.05
N LEU A 809 27.09 -20.54 -1.76
CA LEU A 809 26.93 -21.83 -1.10
C LEU A 809 25.73 -22.56 -1.70
N PRO A 810 25.83 -23.85 -1.98
CA PRO A 810 24.67 -24.68 -2.32
C PRO A 810 23.65 -24.65 -1.17
N LEU A 811 22.37 -24.52 -1.51
CA LEU A 811 21.29 -24.49 -0.53
C LEU A 811 21.27 -25.74 0.36
N GLU A 812 21.65 -26.92 -0.18
CA GLU A 812 21.84 -28.14 0.62
C GLU A 812 22.88 -27.97 1.73
N GLN A 813 23.93 -27.20 1.48
CA GLN A 813 24.96 -26.94 2.46
C GLN A 813 24.45 -25.96 3.53
N VAL A 814 23.72 -24.93 3.14
CA VAL A 814 23.07 -24.00 4.09
C VAL A 814 22.11 -24.76 5.01
N LEU A 815 21.29 -25.67 4.46
CA LEU A 815 20.37 -26.51 5.23
C LEU A 815 21.14 -27.39 6.26
N LYS A 816 22.26 -28.00 5.86
CA LYS A 816 23.09 -28.78 6.77
C LYS A 816 23.66 -27.94 7.91
N HIS A 817 24.08 -26.72 7.65
CA HIS A 817 24.56 -25.82 8.69
C HIS A 817 23.42 -25.44 9.65
N ILE A 818 22.22 -25.20 9.13
CA ILE A 818 21.01 -24.96 9.94
C ILE A 818 20.75 -26.16 10.87
N GLU A 819 20.68 -27.37 10.33
CA GLU A 819 20.41 -28.60 11.08
C GLU A 819 21.44 -28.81 12.19
N ASN A 820 22.72 -28.59 11.89
CA ASN A 820 23.80 -28.73 12.87
C ASN A 820 23.68 -27.72 14.02
N ASP A 821 23.36 -26.48 13.72
CA ASP A 821 23.22 -25.40 14.70
C ASP A 821 21.96 -25.59 15.56
N GLU A 822 20.85 -26.02 14.96
CA GLU A 822 19.63 -26.37 15.72
C GLU A 822 19.87 -27.53 16.68
N ALA A 823 20.58 -28.58 16.23
CA ALA A 823 20.96 -29.69 17.06
C ALA A 823 21.92 -29.29 18.22
N ALA A 824 22.83 -28.34 17.95
CA ALA A 824 23.73 -27.81 18.98
C ALA A 824 22.96 -26.97 20.01
N GLN A 825 22.03 -26.14 19.55
CA GLN A 825 21.19 -25.33 20.44
C GLN A 825 20.27 -26.18 21.31
N ALA A 826 19.65 -27.22 20.75
CA ALA A 826 18.84 -28.17 21.52
C ALA A 826 19.64 -28.88 22.64
N ARG A 827 20.89 -29.28 22.34
CA ARG A 827 21.78 -29.87 23.36
C ARG A 827 22.19 -28.90 24.47
N SER A 828 22.30 -27.60 24.18
CA SER A 828 22.65 -26.59 25.19
C SER A 828 21.50 -26.20 26.11
N GLN A 829 20.26 -26.53 25.74
CA GLN A 829 19.05 -26.28 26.52
C GLN A 829 18.63 -27.47 27.39
N GLN A 830 19.20 -28.66 27.16
CA GLN A 830 19.12 -29.84 28.03
C GLN A 830 20.18 -29.80 29.13
#